data_55d017bf9bebf3f36ab480a6c1a9c559
#
_entry.id   55d017bf9bebf3f36ab480a6c1a9c559
#
_cell.length_a   1.000
_cell.length_b   1.000
_cell.length_c   1.000
_cell.angle_alpha   90.00
_cell.angle_beta   90.00
_cell.angle_gamma   90.00
#
_symmetry.space_group_name_H-M   'P 1'
#
loop_
_entity.id
_entity.type
_entity.pdbx_description
1 polymer ?
#
loop_
_entity_poly.entity_id
_entity_poly.type
_entity_poly.pdbx_seq_one_letter_code
_entity_poly.pdbx_strand_id
1 'polypeptide(L)'
;AQINVLKRNGRGKESLNIDKIHSMVGYATQDITGVSASHVEMNSGIQFFDGINTDDIQQILIKSANDLISLESPNYQYVAARLLLFSLRKKLYHRLWEHPKFIDQIKTCIKQGVYDKDILVQYTESEIDRMGMWIVHERDYKFTYAGLRQVMDKYLVQDRSTGDIFETPQFMYMMIAATLFAQYPKETRLGYVKKYYDAISKFKINIPTPVMAGVRTPIRQFASCVLVDSDDTLPSIFSSDMAVGRYVAQRAGIGINAGRIRGINSRIRGGEVQHTGVIPFLKKFEATVRCCTQNGVRGGSATVHFPIWHQEIEDILVLKNNKGTEDNRVRKLDYSIQITKLFYERFIKNEDVSLFSPNHVPGLYEAFGLPEFDDMYKKYEKDKSVPRHTINAQDLFQALLKERAETGRIYIMNLDHCNSHSSFKDKVYMSNLCQEITLPTTPIQHIDDKEGEIALCILSAINLGLLTDMTELEELCDLSVRALDEIIDYQEYPVEAAKISAQARRSLGIGYIGLAHYLAKNQVKYEDKKAWKLVDKITEAFQFYLLKASNNLAKEKTRCLWFEKTKYSDGILPIDTYKKEVDDIVSRELTYDWEWLRKEIKEHGLRHSTLSAQMPSESSSVVSNATNGVEPPRDYLSVKKSKKGPLKQIVPDYNRLKNYYTLLWDMKGNEGYINIIAVMQKYFDQAISGNWSYNPENYKDGEVPLSVMAQDLLTTYKLGWKTAYYQNTYDAKSEVDEPVHPVGWHDGVEETPKETKEDEENCEACTI
;
A
#
# COMPACT_ATOMS: atom_id res chain seq x y z
N ALA A 1 -27.80 -33.58 -35.83
CA ALA A 1 -27.92 -32.19 -36.29
C ALA A 1 -26.62 -31.47 -36.07
N GLN A 2 -26.12 -30.77 -37.08
CA GLN A 2 -24.89 -30.00 -37.00
C GLN A 2 -25.13 -28.68 -36.23
N ILE A 3 -24.34 -28.44 -35.20
CA ILE A 3 -24.41 -27.23 -34.39
C ILE A 3 -23.49 -26.17 -34.96
N ASN A 4 -24.01 -24.98 -35.20
CA ASN A 4 -23.22 -23.81 -35.63
C ASN A 4 -22.89 -22.89 -34.46
N VAL A 5 -21.71 -22.28 -34.51
CA VAL A 5 -21.25 -21.29 -33.52
C VAL A 5 -21.10 -19.92 -34.16
N LEU A 6 -21.36 -18.86 -33.40
CA LEU A 6 -21.13 -17.50 -33.84
C LEU A 6 -19.66 -17.12 -33.54
N LYS A 7 -18.97 -16.59 -34.55
CA LYS A 7 -17.62 -16.10 -34.42
C LYS A 7 -17.61 -14.75 -33.67
N ARG A 8 -16.49 -14.47 -33.00
CA ARG A 8 -16.26 -13.19 -32.36
C ARG A 8 -16.36 -12.04 -33.38
N ASN A 9 -16.79 -10.88 -32.91
CA ASN A 9 -16.87 -9.64 -33.70
C ASN A 9 -17.75 -9.75 -34.96
N GLY A 10 -18.81 -10.55 -34.91
CA GLY A 10 -19.76 -10.65 -36.00
C GLY A 10 -19.24 -11.24 -37.29
N ARG A 11 -18.15 -12.03 -37.23
CA ARG A 11 -17.53 -12.66 -38.40
C ARG A 11 -18.34 -13.79 -39.03
N GLY A 12 -19.58 -14.02 -38.58
CA GLY A 12 -20.46 -15.03 -39.13
C GLY A 12 -20.52 -16.31 -38.30
N LYS A 13 -21.07 -17.33 -38.91
CA LYS A 13 -21.25 -18.66 -38.27
C LYS A 13 -20.30 -19.69 -38.88
N GLU A 14 -19.85 -20.62 -38.08
CA GLU A 14 -19.14 -21.82 -38.54
C GLU A 14 -19.66 -23.05 -37.82
N SER A 15 -19.41 -24.24 -38.36
CA SER A 15 -19.75 -25.50 -37.71
C SER A 15 -18.94 -25.66 -36.42
N LEU A 16 -19.59 -26.15 -35.37
CA LEU A 16 -18.93 -26.45 -34.09
C LEU A 16 -17.85 -27.53 -34.35
N ASN A 17 -16.61 -27.22 -33.98
CA ASN A 17 -15.49 -28.14 -34.05
C ASN A 17 -14.98 -28.47 -32.66
N ILE A 18 -15.32 -29.63 -32.17
CA ILE A 18 -14.91 -30.08 -30.84
C ILE A 18 -13.38 -30.22 -30.75
N ASP A 19 -12.71 -30.57 -31.85
CA ASP A 19 -11.26 -30.71 -31.89
C ASP A 19 -10.55 -29.36 -31.60
N LYS A 20 -11.13 -28.22 -32.00
CA LYS A 20 -10.60 -26.91 -31.66
C LYS A 20 -10.69 -26.65 -30.16
N ILE A 21 -11.76 -27.07 -29.49
CA ILE A 21 -11.93 -26.96 -28.04
C ILE A 21 -10.90 -27.83 -27.34
N HIS A 22 -10.73 -29.09 -27.76
CA HIS A 22 -9.71 -30.00 -27.21
C HIS A 22 -8.31 -29.45 -27.36
N SER A 23 -7.98 -28.89 -28.52
CA SER A 23 -6.66 -28.28 -28.78
C SER A 23 -6.40 -27.12 -27.86
N MET A 24 -7.37 -26.23 -27.66
CA MET A 24 -7.24 -25.05 -26.78
C MET A 24 -7.02 -25.49 -25.34
N VAL A 25 -7.81 -26.38 -24.81
CA VAL A 25 -7.66 -26.89 -23.46
C VAL A 25 -6.35 -27.67 -23.32
N GLY A 26 -5.95 -28.39 -24.36
CA GLY A 26 -4.65 -29.07 -24.42
C GLY A 26 -3.48 -28.09 -24.30
N TYR A 27 -3.52 -27.00 -25.03
CA TYR A 27 -2.49 -25.95 -24.90
C TYR A 27 -2.48 -25.33 -23.50
N ALA A 28 -3.65 -25.11 -22.92
CA ALA A 28 -3.77 -24.50 -21.57
C ALA A 28 -3.25 -25.43 -20.47
N THR A 29 -3.23 -26.73 -20.68
CA THR A 29 -2.75 -27.72 -19.71
C THR A 29 -1.33 -28.23 -19.99
N GLN A 30 -0.75 -27.83 -21.12
CA GLN A 30 0.58 -28.28 -21.55
C GLN A 30 1.67 -27.92 -20.53
N ASP A 31 2.49 -28.91 -20.18
CA ASP A 31 3.61 -28.79 -19.26
C ASP A 31 3.23 -28.35 -17.83
N ILE A 32 1.97 -28.52 -17.44
CA ILE A 32 1.49 -28.26 -16.10
C ILE A 32 1.20 -29.60 -15.40
N THR A 33 1.84 -29.83 -14.25
CA THR A 33 1.64 -31.08 -13.48
C THR A 33 0.35 -31.01 -12.66
N GLY A 34 -0.30 -32.14 -12.49
CA GLY A 34 -1.48 -32.28 -11.63
C GLY A 34 -2.77 -31.74 -12.20
N VAL A 35 -2.84 -31.55 -13.52
CA VAL A 35 -4.04 -31.07 -14.22
C VAL A 35 -4.42 -31.99 -15.36
N SER A 36 -5.69 -31.97 -15.74
CA SER A 36 -6.24 -32.81 -16.83
C SER A 36 -7.15 -31.98 -17.73
N ALA A 37 -6.84 -31.95 -19.03
CA ALA A 37 -7.68 -31.32 -20.03
C ALA A 37 -9.10 -31.91 -20.03
N SER A 38 -9.19 -33.24 -19.89
CA SER A 38 -10.49 -33.93 -19.83
C SER A 38 -11.34 -33.48 -18.65
N HIS A 39 -10.75 -33.27 -17.48
CA HIS A 39 -11.48 -32.77 -16.30
C HIS A 39 -12.05 -31.38 -16.53
N VAL A 40 -11.29 -30.47 -17.17
CA VAL A 40 -11.77 -29.13 -17.51
C VAL A 40 -12.98 -29.20 -18.43
N GLU A 41 -12.89 -30.04 -19.48
CA GLU A 41 -13.96 -30.22 -20.45
C GLU A 41 -15.20 -30.84 -19.82
N MET A 42 -15.04 -31.89 -19.04
CA MET A 42 -16.14 -32.56 -18.35
C MET A 42 -16.81 -31.67 -17.30
N ASN A 43 -16.02 -30.97 -16.51
CA ASN A 43 -16.53 -30.07 -15.47
C ASN A 43 -17.23 -28.86 -16.06
N SER A 44 -16.96 -28.51 -17.32
CA SER A 44 -17.59 -27.39 -17.99
C SER A 44 -19.11 -27.55 -18.13
N GLY A 45 -19.59 -28.78 -18.26
CA GLY A 45 -21.01 -29.04 -18.45
C GLY A 45 -21.58 -28.30 -19.64
N ILE A 46 -20.78 -28.05 -20.67
CA ILE A 46 -21.18 -27.27 -21.83
C ILE A 46 -22.36 -27.91 -22.51
N GLN A 47 -23.46 -27.15 -22.55
CA GLN A 47 -24.61 -27.47 -23.38
C GLN A 47 -24.50 -26.68 -24.67
N PHE A 48 -24.15 -27.34 -25.73
CA PHE A 48 -24.04 -26.71 -27.04
C PHE A 48 -25.43 -26.52 -27.64
N PHE A 49 -25.69 -25.32 -28.13
CA PHE A 49 -26.89 -25.01 -28.90
C PHE A 49 -26.50 -24.30 -30.20
N ASP A 50 -27.35 -24.39 -31.21
CA ASP A 50 -27.09 -23.71 -32.47
C ASP A 50 -27.04 -22.21 -32.28
N GLY A 51 -25.97 -21.60 -32.75
CA GLY A 51 -25.74 -20.15 -32.58
C GLY A 51 -25.03 -19.74 -31.30
N ILE A 52 -24.52 -20.70 -30.51
CA ILE A 52 -23.68 -20.33 -29.32
C ILE A 52 -22.45 -19.55 -29.77
N ASN A 53 -22.12 -18.51 -29.03
CA ASN A 53 -20.95 -17.66 -29.31
C ASN A 53 -19.67 -18.37 -28.87
N THR A 54 -18.62 -18.31 -29.70
CA THR A 54 -17.31 -18.89 -29.37
C THR A 54 -16.70 -18.26 -28.12
N ASP A 55 -16.96 -16.97 -27.86
CA ASP A 55 -16.52 -16.35 -26.65
C ASP A 55 -17.22 -16.91 -25.40
N ASP A 56 -18.50 -17.23 -25.50
CA ASP A 56 -19.24 -17.88 -24.41
C ASP A 56 -18.70 -19.26 -24.09
N ILE A 57 -18.27 -20.02 -25.11
CA ILE A 57 -17.60 -21.30 -24.92
C ILE A 57 -16.30 -21.11 -24.15
N GLN A 58 -15.53 -20.10 -24.54
CA GLN A 58 -14.27 -19.75 -23.87
C GLN A 58 -14.50 -19.39 -22.40
N GLN A 59 -15.51 -18.57 -22.11
CA GLN A 59 -15.83 -18.18 -20.74
C GLN A 59 -16.29 -19.39 -19.88
N ILE A 60 -17.03 -20.31 -20.47
CA ILE A 60 -17.44 -21.55 -19.78
C ILE A 60 -16.22 -22.40 -19.42
N LEU A 61 -15.25 -22.51 -20.33
CA LEU A 61 -14.02 -23.26 -20.07
C LEU A 61 -13.17 -22.58 -19.00
N ILE A 62 -13.07 -21.27 -19.00
CA ILE A 62 -12.38 -20.50 -17.97
C ILE A 62 -13.03 -20.74 -16.61
N LYS A 63 -14.35 -20.65 -16.54
CA LYS A 63 -15.10 -20.91 -15.30
C LYS A 63 -14.87 -22.33 -14.80
N SER A 64 -14.91 -23.31 -15.70
CA SER A 64 -14.67 -24.72 -15.36
C SER A 64 -13.29 -24.91 -14.72
N ALA A 65 -12.24 -24.37 -15.34
CA ALA A 65 -10.88 -24.46 -14.81
C ALA A 65 -10.76 -23.73 -13.46
N ASN A 66 -11.37 -22.55 -13.32
CA ASN A 66 -11.40 -21.81 -12.06
C ASN A 66 -12.08 -22.59 -10.94
N ASP A 67 -13.20 -23.27 -11.24
CA ASP A 67 -13.93 -24.09 -10.27
C ASP A 67 -13.09 -25.28 -9.78
N LEU A 68 -12.16 -25.77 -10.59
CA LEU A 68 -11.28 -26.90 -10.26
C LEU A 68 -10.08 -26.51 -9.39
N ILE A 69 -9.82 -25.22 -9.17
CA ILE A 69 -8.72 -24.77 -8.32
C ILE A 69 -9.01 -25.19 -6.88
N SER A 70 -8.09 -25.95 -6.29
CA SER A 70 -8.17 -26.43 -4.91
C SER A 70 -6.78 -26.65 -4.34
N LEU A 71 -6.67 -26.87 -3.04
CA LEU A 71 -5.38 -27.22 -2.42
C LEU A 71 -4.85 -28.57 -2.91
N GLU A 72 -5.72 -29.50 -3.27
CA GLU A 72 -5.35 -30.80 -3.85
C GLU A 72 -4.85 -30.66 -5.29
N SER A 73 -5.39 -29.69 -6.03
CA SER A 73 -5.07 -29.45 -7.43
C SER A 73 -4.85 -27.94 -7.68
N PRO A 74 -3.80 -27.36 -7.11
CA PRO A 74 -3.60 -25.89 -7.17
C PRO A 74 -3.29 -25.39 -8.58
N ASN A 75 -2.71 -26.22 -9.43
CA ASN A 75 -2.20 -25.79 -10.74
C ASN A 75 -3.28 -25.50 -11.78
N TYR A 76 -4.55 -25.82 -11.50
CA TYR A 76 -5.65 -25.33 -12.33
C TYR A 76 -5.72 -23.79 -12.34
N GLN A 77 -5.10 -23.11 -11.37
CA GLN A 77 -4.97 -21.65 -11.40
C GLN A 77 -4.19 -21.16 -12.63
N TYR A 78 -3.24 -21.96 -13.12
CA TYR A 78 -2.49 -21.63 -14.35
C TYR A 78 -3.27 -22.01 -15.60
N VAL A 79 -4.05 -23.07 -15.56
CA VAL A 79 -4.92 -23.48 -16.67
C VAL A 79 -5.98 -22.41 -16.93
N ALA A 80 -6.67 -21.97 -15.87
CA ALA A 80 -7.66 -20.91 -15.97
C ALA A 80 -7.05 -19.61 -16.49
N ALA A 81 -5.85 -19.25 -16.00
CA ALA A 81 -5.12 -18.07 -16.46
C ALA A 81 -4.78 -18.16 -17.96
N ARG A 82 -4.29 -19.30 -18.43
CA ARG A 82 -3.93 -19.48 -19.84
C ARG A 82 -5.15 -19.42 -20.75
N LEU A 83 -6.27 -20.01 -20.34
CA LEU A 83 -7.52 -19.89 -21.09
C LEU A 83 -7.99 -18.44 -21.17
N LEU A 84 -7.87 -17.70 -20.08
CA LEU A 84 -8.18 -16.25 -20.05
C LEU A 84 -7.23 -15.46 -20.95
N LEU A 85 -5.94 -15.76 -20.92
CA LEU A 85 -4.92 -15.15 -21.76
C LEU A 85 -5.19 -15.40 -23.24
N PHE A 86 -5.56 -16.63 -23.61
CA PHE A 86 -5.90 -16.98 -24.99
C PHE A 86 -7.11 -16.18 -25.48
N SER A 87 -8.12 -16.00 -24.60
CA SER A 87 -9.27 -15.14 -24.91
C SER A 87 -8.83 -13.72 -25.21
N LEU A 88 -7.96 -13.14 -24.38
CA LEU A 88 -7.43 -11.80 -24.55
C LEU A 88 -6.65 -11.66 -25.86
N ARG A 89 -5.73 -12.60 -26.13
CA ARG A 89 -4.91 -12.59 -27.35
C ARG A 89 -5.75 -12.68 -28.63
N LYS A 90 -6.78 -13.53 -28.60
CA LYS A 90 -7.70 -13.63 -29.76
C LYS A 90 -8.50 -12.37 -29.99
N LYS A 91 -8.97 -11.74 -28.92
CA LYS A 91 -9.71 -10.46 -29.04
C LYS A 91 -8.84 -9.35 -29.60
N LEU A 92 -7.58 -9.26 -29.17
CA LEU A 92 -6.67 -8.17 -29.55
C LEU A 92 -6.01 -8.42 -30.90
N TYR A 93 -5.48 -9.62 -31.13
CA TYR A 93 -4.56 -9.90 -32.23
C TYR A 93 -5.08 -10.98 -33.16
N HIS A 94 -6.23 -11.59 -32.87
CA HIS A 94 -6.86 -12.68 -33.63
C HIS A 94 -5.99 -13.96 -33.72
N ARG A 95 -4.93 -14.04 -32.90
CA ARG A 95 -3.95 -15.15 -32.87
C ARG A 95 -3.52 -15.46 -31.45
N LEU A 96 -3.11 -16.71 -31.20
CA LEU A 96 -2.68 -17.16 -29.88
C LEU A 96 -1.18 -16.94 -29.62
N TRP A 97 -0.36 -17.09 -30.66
CA TRP A 97 1.09 -17.19 -30.51
C TRP A 97 1.85 -16.03 -31.13
N GLU A 98 1.23 -15.28 -32.03
CA GLU A 98 1.84 -14.17 -32.71
C GLU A 98 1.37 -12.84 -32.13
N HIS A 99 2.31 -11.97 -31.86
CA HIS A 99 2.06 -10.61 -31.39
C HIS A 99 2.51 -9.61 -32.42
N PRO A 100 1.87 -8.44 -32.51
CA PRO A 100 2.35 -7.39 -33.40
C PRO A 100 3.76 -6.94 -32.99
N LYS A 101 4.47 -6.33 -33.92
CA LYS A 101 5.73 -5.66 -33.59
C LYS A 101 5.48 -4.56 -32.56
N PHE A 102 6.45 -4.32 -31.69
CA PHE A 102 6.30 -3.34 -30.63
C PHE A 102 5.94 -1.94 -31.17
N ILE A 103 6.60 -1.52 -32.25
CA ILE A 103 6.30 -0.21 -32.88
C ILE A 103 4.84 -0.13 -33.36
N ASP A 104 4.30 -1.20 -33.92
CA ASP A 104 2.92 -1.24 -34.40
C ASP A 104 1.92 -1.22 -33.24
N GLN A 105 2.22 -1.93 -32.16
CA GLN A 105 1.44 -1.90 -30.92
C GLN A 105 1.38 -0.47 -30.37
N ILE A 106 2.53 0.22 -30.32
CA ILE A 106 2.61 1.60 -29.83
C ILE A 106 1.76 2.53 -30.71
N LYS A 107 1.91 2.46 -32.02
CA LYS A 107 1.15 3.31 -32.96
C LYS A 107 -0.35 3.09 -32.86
N THR A 108 -0.78 1.84 -32.73
CA THR A 108 -2.20 1.48 -32.56
C THR A 108 -2.76 2.09 -31.28
N CYS A 109 -2.05 1.95 -30.16
CA CYS A 109 -2.49 2.48 -28.86
C CYS A 109 -2.45 4.01 -28.78
N ILE A 110 -1.52 4.66 -29.47
CA ILE A 110 -1.52 6.12 -29.60
C ILE A 110 -2.74 6.59 -30.37
N LYS A 111 -3.08 5.91 -31.46
CA LYS A 111 -4.28 6.23 -32.25
C LYS A 111 -5.56 6.07 -31.44
N GLN A 112 -5.62 5.08 -30.56
CA GLN A 112 -6.75 4.87 -29.65
C GLN A 112 -6.77 5.87 -28.46
N GLY A 113 -5.72 6.68 -28.32
CA GLY A 113 -5.61 7.66 -27.24
C GLY A 113 -5.26 7.08 -25.88
N VAL A 114 -4.82 5.80 -25.82
CA VAL A 114 -4.50 5.12 -24.55
C VAL A 114 -3.01 5.12 -24.21
N TYR A 115 -2.13 5.35 -25.19
CA TYR A 115 -0.71 5.58 -24.92
C TYR A 115 -0.35 7.04 -25.19
N ASP A 116 0.58 7.57 -24.41
CA ASP A 116 1.18 8.88 -24.61
C ASP A 116 2.03 8.84 -25.89
N LYS A 117 1.83 9.82 -26.77
CA LYS A 117 2.55 9.93 -28.03
C LYS A 117 4.03 10.26 -27.88
N ASP A 118 4.46 10.77 -26.72
CA ASP A 118 5.83 11.23 -26.49
C ASP A 118 6.87 10.12 -26.69
N ILE A 119 6.50 8.86 -26.52
CA ILE A 119 7.42 7.74 -26.70
C ILE A 119 8.01 7.69 -28.12
N LEU A 120 7.23 8.06 -29.14
CA LEU A 120 7.70 8.08 -30.52
C LEU A 120 8.67 9.24 -30.81
N VAL A 121 8.64 10.28 -29.98
CA VAL A 121 9.58 11.42 -30.08
C VAL A 121 10.85 11.12 -29.28
N GLN A 122 10.72 10.45 -28.16
CA GLN A 122 11.84 10.19 -27.23
C GLN A 122 12.79 9.10 -27.74
N TYR A 123 12.27 8.09 -28.42
CA TYR A 123 13.05 6.95 -28.94
C TYR A 123 13.04 6.90 -30.45
N THR A 124 14.15 6.46 -31.03
CA THR A 124 14.21 6.15 -32.45
C THR A 124 13.48 4.84 -32.75
N GLU A 125 13.07 4.64 -33.98
CA GLU A 125 12.44 3.38 -34.40
C GLU A 125 13.35 2.18 -34.15
N SER A 126 14.66 2.33 -34.40
CA SER A 126 15.66 1.29 -34.11
C SER A 126 15.70 0.92 -32.61
N GLU A 127 15.63 1.89 -31.73
CA GLU A 127 15.58 1.65 -30.29
C GLU A 127 14.30 0.92 -29.88
N ILE A 128 13.18 1.30 -30.46
CA ILE A 128 11.88 0.64 -30.20
C ILE A 128 11.93 -0.81 -30.69
N ASP A 129 12.50 -1.06 -31.85
CA ASP A 129 12.64 -2.42 -32.39
C ASP A 129 13.53 -3.28 -31.47
N ARG A 130 14.62 -2.72 -30.94
CA ARG A 130 15.47 -3.44 -30.00
C ARG A 130 14.72 -3.78 -28.70
N MET A 131 13.94 -2.85 -28.15
CA MET A 131 13.10 -3.12 -26.99
C MET A 131 12.07 -4.21 -27.30
N GLY A 132 11.48 -4.17 -28.51
CA GLY A 132 10.55 -5.20 -28.98
C GLY A 132 11.15 -6.60 -29.01
N MET A 133 12.43 -6.70 -29.37
CA MET A 133 13.15 -7.99 -29.38
C MET A 133 13.39 -8.55 -27.97
N TRP A 134 13.39 -7.69 -26.95
CA TRP A 134 13.58 -8.11 -25.56
C TRP A 134 12.28 -8.54 -24.88
N ILE A 135 11.12 -8.31 -25.49
CA ILE A 135 9.83 -8.71 -24.91
C ILE A 135 9.71 -10.24 -24.96
N VAL A 136 9.44 -10.85 -23.80
CA VAL A 136 9.26 -12.29 -23.65
C VAL A 136 7.80 -12.54 -23.32
N HIS A 137 6.96 -12.76 -24.34
CA HIS A 137 5.51 -12.93 -24.16
C HIS A 137 5.16 -14.19 -23.35
N GLU A 138 6.03 -15.19 -23.37
CA GLU A 138 5.86 -16.43 -22.61
C GLU A 138 5.86 -16.20 -21.09
N ARG A 139 6.35 -15.09 -20.61
CA ARG A 139 6.26 -14.71 -19.19
C ARG A 139 4.82 -14.54 -18.73
N ASP A 140 3.88 -14.32 -19.64
CA ASP A 140 2.45 -14.27 -19.34
C ASP A 140 1.93 -15.60 -18.76
N TYR A 141 2.60 -16.73 -19.04
CA TYR A 141 2.22 -18.04 -18.50
C TYR A 141 2.54 -18.20 -17.02
N LYS A 142 3.24 -17.26 -16.42
CA LYS A 142 3.52 -17.26 -14.97
C LYS A 142 2.37 -16.70 -14.14
N PHE A 143 1.42 -16.01 -14.75
CA PHE A 143 0.26 -15.52 -14.04
C PHE A 143 -0.63 -16.65 -13.54
N THR A 144 -1.09 -16.53 -12.31
CA THR A 144 -2.26 -17.28 -11.83
C THR A 144 -3.53 -16.64 -12.39
N TYR A 145 -4.65 -17.35 -12.30
CA TYR A 145 -5.93 -16.77 -12.72
C TYR A 145 -6.26 -15.46 -11.98
N ALA A 146 -6.11 -15.47 -10.65
CA ALA A 146 -6.36 -14.25 -9.85
C ALA A 146 -5.42 -13.11 -10.27
N GLY A 147 -4.14 -13.40 -10.51
CA GLY A 147 -3.17 -12.41 -10.94
C GLY A 147 -3.49 -11.81 -12.31
N LEU A 148 -3.78 -12.65 -13.29
CA LEU A 148 -4.13 -12.16 -14.63
C LEU A 148 -5.46 -11.42 -14.64
N ARG A 149 -6.44 -11.88 -13.85
CA ARG A 149 -7.72 -11.20 -13.69
C ARG A 149 -7.51 -9.78 -13.14
N GLN A 150 -6.66 -9.64 -12.12
CA GLN A 150 -6.31 -8.35 -11.54
C GLN A 150 -5.67 -7.41 -12.57
N VAL A 151 -4.72 -7.91 -13.34
CA VAL A 151 -4.05 -7.14 -14.40
C VAL A 151 -5.03 -6.68 -15.46
N MET A 152 -5.89 -7.57 -15.93
CA MET A 152 -6.87 -7.27 -16.97
C MET A 152 -7.93 -6.28 -16.50
N ASP A 153 -8.42 -6.45 -15.28
CA ASP A 153 -9.52 -5.62 -14.76
C ASP A 153 -9.06 -4.23 -14.35
N LYS A 154 -7.82 -4.09 -13.85
CA LYS A 154 -7.36 -2.85 -13.23
C LYS A 154 -6.22 -2.13 -13.95
N TYR A 155 -5.32 -2.83 -14.60
CA TYR A 155 -4.04 -2.26 -15.02
C TYR A 155 -3.84 -2.13 -16.53
N LEU A 156 -4.30 -3.09 -17.33
CA LEU A 156 -4.16 -3.00 -18.77
C LEU A 156 -4.96 -1.81 -19.31
N VAL A 157 -4.36 -1.08 -20.26
CA VAL A 157 -5.04 0.06 -20.89
C VAL A 157 -6.30 -0.40 -21.59
N GLN A 158 -7.40 0.28 -21.33
CA GLN A 158 -8.71 -0.12 -21.80
C GLN A 158 -9.68 1.04 -21.89
N ASP A 159 -10.75 0.85 -22.66
CA ASP A 159 -11.90 1.73 -22.67
C ASP A 159 -12.87 1.23 -21.57
N ARG A 160 -12.97 2.00 -20.49
CA ARG A 160 -13.83 1.62 -19.34
C ARG A 160 -15.32 1.58 -19.67
N SER A 161 -15.75 2.30 -20.70
CA SER A 161 -17.16 2.32 -21.11
C SER A 161 -17.55 1.05 -21.89
N THR A 162 -16.63 0.48 -22.67
CA THR A 162 -16.86 -0.73 -23.47
C THR A 162 -16.24 -1.98 -22.86
N GLY A 163 -15.24 -1.84 -22.00
CA GLY A 163 -14.46 -2.94 -21.48
C GLY A 163 -13.39 -3.47 -22.42
N ASP A 164 -13.18 -2.82 -23.58
CA ASP A 164 -12.17 -3.23 -24.53
C ASP A 164 -10.76 -2.94 -24.01
N ILE A 165 -9.92 -3.95 -24.01
CA ILE A 165 -8.51 -3.88 -23.62
C ILE A 165 -7.67 -3.73 -24.88
N PHE A 166 -6.57 -2.93 -24.82
CA PHE A 166 -5.74 -2.61 -25.98
C PHE A 166 -4.32 -3.14 -25.91
N GLU A 167 -3.95 -3.84 -24.83
CA GLU A 167 -2.60 -4.40 -24.68
C GLU A 167 -2.62 -5.73 -23.94
N THR A 168 -1.54 -6.50 -24.09
CA THR A 168 -1.25 -7.69 -23.28
C THR A 168 -0.22 -7.35 -22.21
N PRO A 169 -0.05 -8.17 -21.15
CA PRO A 169 0.79 -7.76 -20.01
C PRO A 169 2.24 -7.44 -20.34
N GLN A 170 2.87 -8.16 -21.26
CA GLN A 170 4.29 -7.91 -21.57
C GLN A 170 4.48 -6.57 -22.29
N PHE A 171 3.54 -6.14 -23.11
CA PHE A 171 3.57 -4.80 -23.70
C PHE A 171 3.41 -3.74 -22.58
N MET A 172 2.53 -3.98 -21.62
CA MET A 172 2.40 -3.08 -20.46
C MET A 172 3.73 -2.91 -19.75
N TYR A 173 4.38 -4.01 -19.39
CA TYR A 173 5.65 -3.95 -18.66
C TYR A 173 6.76 -3.27 -19.44
N MET A 174 6.89 -3.56 -20.73
CA MET A 174 7.91 -2.90 -21.56
C MET A 174 7.62 -1.40 -21.71
N MET A 175 6.35 -1.03 -21.88
CA MET A 175 5.96 0.37 -21.97
C MET A 175 6.26 1.14 -20.69
N ILE A 176 6.02 0.55 -19.54
CA ILE A 176 6.36 1.16 -18.26
C ILE A 176 7.86 1.40 -18.17
N ALA A 177 8.66 0.38 -18.44
CA ALA A 177 10.13 0.49 -18.40
C ALA A 177 10.65 1.54 -19.38
N ALA A 178 10.17 1.51 -20.61
CA ALA A 178 10.59 2.46 -21.65
C ALA A 178 10.23 3.90 -21.29
N THR A 179 9.03 4.11 -20.74
CA THR A 179 8.57 5.45 -20.35
C THR A 179 9.39 6.01 -19.20
N LEU A 180 9.67 5.20 -18.18
CA LEU A 180 10.39 5.67 -16.99
C LEU A 180 11.86 6.02 -17.26
N PHE A 181 12.53 5.30 -18.16
CA PHE A 181 13.96 5.53 -18.44
C PHE A 181 14.20 6.36 -19.70
N ALA A 182 13.16 6.96 -20.29
CA ALA A 182 13.28 7.73 -21.53
C ALA A 182 14.25 8.92 -21.41
N GLN A 183 14.38 9.52 -20.22
CA GLN A 183 15.24 10.69 -19.99
C GLN A 183 16.68 10.34 -19.61
N TYR A 184 16.99 9.06 -19.48
CA TYR A 184 18.37 8.63 -19.26
C TYR A 184 19.23 8.90 -20.52
N PRO A 185 20.57 9.06 -20.37
CA PRO A 185 21.45 9.23 -21.52
C PRO A 185 21.27 8.11 -22.55
N LYS A 186 21.34 8.46 -23.83
CA LYS A 186 21.12 7.50 -24.92
C LYS A 186 22.00 6.25 -24.82
N GLU A 187 23.20 6.40 -24.29
CA GLU A 187 24.18 5.32 -24.18
C GLU A 187 23.78 4.26 -23.14
N THR A 188 22.96 4.64 -22.15
CA THR A 188 22.65 3.78 -21.01
C THR A 188 21.17 3.44 -20.91
N ARG A 189 20.26 4.23 -21.49
CA ARG A 189 18.83 4.11 -21.25
C ARG A 189 18.25 2.74 -21.63
N LEU A 190 18.65 2.18 -22.75
CA LEU A 190 18.14 0.88 -23.19
C LEU A 190 18.57 -0.24 -22.25
N GLY A 191 19.77 -0.15 -21.69
CA GLY A 191 20.24 -1.10 -20.69
C GLY A 191 19.36 -1.10 -19.42
N TYR A 192 19.00 0.09 -18.94
CA TYR A 192 18.10 0.22 -17.80
C TYR A 192 16.67 -0.20 -18.13
N VAL A 193 16.18 0.12 -19.33
CA VAL A 193 14.87 -0.34 -19.79
C VAL A 193 14.80 -1.87 -19.74
N LYS A 194 15.82 -2.55 -20.27
CA LYS A 194 15.86 -4.01 -20.28
C LYS A 194 15.88 -4.59 -18.85
N LYS A 195 16.75 -4.06 -18.00
CA LYS A 195 16.87 -4.54 -16.61
C LYS A 195 15.57 -4.34 -15.84
N TYR A 196 14.95 -3.17 -15.97
CA TYR A 196 13.70 -2.88 -15.26
C TYR A 196 12.53 -3.70 -15.80
N TYR A 197 12.43 -3.83 -17.12
CA TYR A 197 11.46 -4.72 -17.75
C TYR A 197 11.58 -6.14 -17.21
N ASP A 198 12.81 -6.68 -17.19
CA ASP A 198 13.04 -8.03 -16.68
C ASP A 198 12.62 -8.13 -15.20
N ALA A 199 12.95 -7.15 -14.38
CA ALA A 199 12.64 -7.16 -12.96
C ALA A 199 11.12 -7.14 -12.70
N ILE A 200 10.37 -6.27 -13.37
CA ILE A 200 8.93 -6.15 -13.16
C ILE A 200 8.15 -7.31 -13.80
N SER A 201 8.55 -7.73 -14.99
CA SER A 201 7.86 -8.83 -15.70
C SER A 201 8.14 -10.21 -15.11
N LYS A 202 9.24 -10.37 -14.37
CA LYS A 202 9.57 -11.56 -13.61
C LYS A 202 9.06 -11.51 -12.16
N PHE A 203 8.29 -10.47 -11.81
CA PHE A 203 7.69 -10.29 -10.47
C PHE A 203 8.72 -10.07 -9.34
N LYS A 204 9.93 -9.65 -9.69
CA LYS A 204 10.98 -9.34 -8.70
C LYS A 204 10.77 -7.99 -8.03
N ILE A 205 10.27 -7.02 -8.78
CA ILE A 205 9.83 -5.71 -8.29
C ILE A 205 8.33 -5.61 -8.49
N ASN A 206 7.63 -5.22 -7.43
CA ASN A 206 6.19 -5.00 -7.43
C ASN A 206 5.93 -3.50 -7.51
N ILE A 207 5.22 -3.07 -8.53
CA ILE A 207 4.93 -1.65 -8.75
C ILE A 207 3.54 -1.28 -8.23
N PRO A 208 3.37 -0.05 -7.70
CA PRO A 208 2.10 0.36 -7.12
C PRO A 208 1.03 0.55 -8.18
N THR A 209 -0.22 0.45 -7.75
CA THR A 209 -1.40 0.59 -8.61
C THR A 209 -1.37 1.83 -9.50
N PRO A 210 -1.08 3.05 -9.00
CA PRO A 210 -1.07 4.24 -9.87
C PRO A 210 -0.03 4.18 -11.00
N VAL A 211 1.12 3.60 -10.72
CA VAL A 211 2.19 3.46 -11.71
C VAL A 211 1.82 2.42 -12.77
N MET A 212 1.33 1.27 -12.33
CA MET A 212 0.98 0.17 -13.23
C MET A 212 -0.18 0.54 -14.16
N ALA A 213 -1.17 1.25 -13.64
CA ALA A 213 -2.32 1.70 -14.43
C ALA A 213 -2.02 2.91 -15.31
N GLY A 214 -1.14 3.82 -14.87
CA GLY A 214 -1.02 5.15 -15.45
C GLY A 214 0.24 5.46 -16.25
N VAL A 215 1.39 4.94 -15.88
CA VAL A 215 2.64 5.19 -16.63
C VAL A 215 2.50 4.61 -18.04
N ARG A 216 2.84 5.34 -19.04
CA ARG A 216 2.64 5.13 -20.47
C ARG A 216 1.37 5.74 -21.05
N THR A 217 0.43 6.13 -20.21
CA THR A 217 -0.83 6.76 -20.61
C THR A 217 -0.72 8.29 -20.49
N PRO A 218 -1.72 9.06 -20.94
CA PRO A 218 -1.74 10.51 -20.70
C PRO A 218 -1.91 10.92 -19.23
N ILE A 219 -2.21 10.00 -18.33
CA ILE A 219 -2.34 10.27 -16.88
C ILE A 219 -0.95 10.54 -16.30
N ARG A 220 -0.83 11.58 -15.45
CA ARG A 220 0.45 12.06 -14.90
C ARG A 220 0.45 12.24 -13.39
N GLN A 221 -0.43 11.58 -12.64
CA GLN A 221 -0.40 11.58 -11.18
C GLN A 221 -0.19 10.15 -10.67
N PHE A 222 0.92 9.92 -9.95
CA PHE A 222 1.36 8.60 -9.52
C PHE A 222 1.63 8.48 -8.02
N ALA A 223 1.50 9.57 -7.27
CA ALA A 223 1.65 9.51 -5.82
C ALA A 223 0.46 8.77 -5.21
N SER A 224 0.76 7.70 -4.47
CA SER A 224 -0.26 6.94 -3.74
C SER A 224 -0.62 7.59 -2.42
N CYS A 225 0.34 8.29 -1.80
CA CYS A 225 0.27 8.78 -0.44
C CYS A 225 0.46 10.28 -0.40
N VAL A 226 -0.55 10.99 0.09
CA VAL A 226 -0.55 12.46 0.18
C VAL A 226 -0.89 12.88 1.61
N LEU A 227 -0.07 13.73 2.20
CA LEU A 227 -0.21 14.21 3.57
C LEU A 227 -0.54 15.70 3.56
N VAL A 228 -1.70 16.06 4.07
CA VAL A 228 -2.19 17.44 4.13
C VAL A 228 -2.37 17.85 5.59
N ASP A 229 -1.63 18.87 6.01
CA ASP A 229 -1.65 19.39 7.36
C ASP A 229 -2.50 20.66 7.39
N SER A 230 -3.56 20.69 8.21
CA SER A 230 -4.44 21.85 8.33
C SER A 230 -4.06 22.70 9.53
N ASP A 231 -3.97 24.00 9.33
CA ASP A 231 -3.83 24.95 10.41
C ASP A 231 -5.19 25.27 11.05
N ASP A 232 -5.17 26.01 12.15
CA ASP A 232 -6.34 26.41 12.93
C ASP A 232 -6.93 27.74 12.40
N THR A 233 -7.14 27.83 11.10
CA THR A 233 -7.76 29.00 10.45
C THR A 233 -8.70 28.53 9.34
N LEU A 234 -9.77 29.28 9.07
CA LEU A 234 -10.67 28.94 7.98
C LEU A 234 -9.97 28.90 6.61
N PRO A 235 -9.09 29.89 6.26
CA PRO A 235 -8.36 29.79 5.00
C PRO A 235 -7.55 28.51 4.87
N SER A 236 -6.87 28.06 5.93
CA SER A 236 -6.09 26.83 5.90
C SER A 236 -6.97 25.59 5.83
N ILE A 237 -8.03 25.53 6.62
CA ILE A 237 -8.96 24.40 6.61
C ILE A 237 -9.59 24.23 5.21
N PHE A 238 -10.06 25.32 4.62
CA PHE A 238 -10.70 25.27 3.30
C PHE A 238 -9.68 25.00 2.18
N SER A 239 -8.47 25.53 2.27
CA SER A 239 -7.40 25.25 1.32
C SER A 239 -6.95 23.78 1.41
N SER A 240 -6.84 23.25 2.64
CA SER A 240 -6.52 21.84 2.87
C SER A 240 -7.60 20.95 2.28
N ASP A 241 -8.87 21.28 2.48
CA ASP A 241 -10.00 20.55 1.92
C ASP A 241 -9.97 20.54 0.38
N MET A 242 -9.65 21.69 -0.24
CA MET A 242 -9.48 21.76 -1.69
C MET A 242 -8.32 20.88 -2.19
N ALA A 243 -7.19 20.90 -1.50
CA ALA A 243 -6.05 20.06 -1.86
C ALA A 243 -6.40 18.57 -1.75
N VAL A 244 -7.10 18.18 -0.68
CA VAL A 244 -7.62 16.81 -0.50
C VAL A 244 -8.50 16.43 -1.69
N GLY A 245 -9.45 17.29 -2.07
CA GLY A 245 -10.35 17.03 -3.19
C GLY A 245 -9.62 16.82 -4.51
N ARG A 246 -8.61 17.66 -4.80
CA ARG A 246 -7.82 17.56 -6.03
C ARG A 246 -7.07 16.22 -6.12
N TYR A 247 -6.53 15.75 -5.00
CA TYR A 247 -5.79 14.47 -4.98
C TYR A 247 -6.71 13.26 -4.96
N VAL A 248 -7.83 13.31 -4.24
CA VAL A 248 -8.83 12.23 -4.26
C VAL A 248 -9.38 12.03 -5.68
N ALA A 249 -9.64 13.13 -6.39
CA ALA A 249 -10.07 13.08 -7.79
C ALA A 249 -9.08 12.37 -8.70
N GLN A 250 -7.80 12.30 -8.30
CA GLN A 250 -6.74 11.61 -9.03
C GLN A 250 -6.30 10.31 -8.33
N ARG A 251 -7.17 9.72 -7.52
CA ARG A 251 -7.03 8.39 -6.88
C ARG A 251 -5.92 8.28 -5.84
N ALA A 252 -5.52 9.37 -5.20
CA ALA A 252 -4.57 9.30 -4.10
C ALA A 252 -5.27 8.96 -2.78
N GLY A 253 -4.59 8.22 -1.91
CA GLY A 253 -4.99 8.03 -0.52
C GLY A 253 -4.48 9.18 0.34
N ILE A 254 -5.29 9.65 1.27
CA ILE A 254 -5.06 10.91 1.96
C ILE A 254 -4.82 10.71 3.46
N GLY A 255 -3.76 11.35 3.97
CA GLY A 255 -3.63 11.65 5.39
C GLY A 255 -3.98 13.12 5.63
N ILE A 256 -4.77 13.39 6.64
CA ILE A 256 -5.13 14.75 7.05
C ILE A 256 -4.71 14.94 8.50
N ASN A 257 -4.05 16.04 8.81
CA ASN A 257 -3.81 16.41 10.20
C ASN A 257 -4.80 17.51 10.62
N ALA A 258 -5.65 17.20 11.57
CA ALA A 258 -6.61 18.12 12.16
C ALA A 258 -6.27 18.44 13.62
N GLY A 259 -5.12 17.97 14.10
CA GLY A 259 -4.70 18.11 15.49
C GLY A 259 -4.41 19.53 15.92
N ARG A 260 -4.24 20.47 14.98
CA ARG A 260 -4.03 21.89 15.28
C ARG A 260 -5.35 22.64 15.52
N ILE A 261 -6.48 22.07 15.09
CA ILE A 261 -7.78 22.74 15.15
C ILE A 261 -8.26 22.82 16.58
N ARG A 262 -8.65 24.03 17.01
CA ARG A 262 -9.13 24.27 18.38
C ARG A 262 -10.42 23.52 18.70
N GLY A 263 -10.61 23.27 19.97
CA GLY A 263 -11.75 22.51 20.45
C GLY A 263 -13.04 23.33 20.52
N ILE A 264 -14.13 22.62 20.75
CA ILE A 264 -15.48 23.19 20.89
C ILE A 264 -15.50 24.23 22.02
N ASN A 265 -16.30 25.30 21.80
CA ASN A 265 -16.49 26.41 22.71
C ASN A 265 -15.24 27.29 22.95
N SER A 266 -14.15 27.05 22.22
CA SER A 266 -13.01 27.97 22.22
C SER A 266 -13.41 29.34 21.63
N ARG A 267 -12.83 30.43 22.14
CA ARG A 267 -13.15 31.77 21.66
C ARG A 267 -12.60 32.01 20.27
N ILE A 268 -13.41 32.68 19.42
CA ILE A 268 -13.00 33.21 18.13
C ILE A 268 -13.46 34.65 18.01
N ARG A 269 -12.81 35.43 17.15
CA ARG A 269 -13.10 36.89 16.97
C ARG A 269 -13.05 37.67 18.29
N GLY A 270 -12.01 37.45 19.09
CA GLY A 270 -11.88 38.14 20.38
C GLY A 270 -12.92 37.79 21.43
N GLY A 271 -13.61 36.64 21.25
CA GLY A 271 -14.67 36.18 22.14
C GLY A 271 -16.08 36.50 21.67
N GLU A 272 -16.23 37.09 20.50
CA GLU A 272 -17.54 37.40 19.89
C GLU A 272 -18.37 36.11 19.62
N VAL A 273 -17.71 35.05 19.18
CA VAL A 273 -18.33 33.75 18.93
C VAL A 273 -17.51 32.62 19.52
N GLN A 274 -18.16 31.47 19.70
CA GLN A 274 -17.50 30.26 20.16
C GLN A 274 -17.34 29.28 19.00
N HIS A 275 -16.24 28.53 19.00
CA HIS A 275 -15.93 27.54 17.99
C HIS A 275 -16.89 26.34 18.08
N THR A 276 -17.31 25.81 16.94
CA THR A 276 -18.25 24.67 16.89
C THR A 276 -17.58 23.32 17.12
N GLY A 277 -16.26 23.30 17.27
CA GLY A 277 -15.48 22.07 17.47
C GLY A 277 -14.96 21.49 16.17
N VAL A 278 -14.24 20.36 16.28
CA VAL A 278 -13.60 19.71 15.12
C VAL A 278 -14.58 18.91 14.26
N ILE A 279 -15.66 18.37 14.84
CA ILE A 279 -16.57 17.45 14.16
C ILE A 279 -17.21 18.05 12.89
N PRO A 280 -17.72 19.29 12.88
CA PRO A 280 -18.23 19.89 11.65
C PRO A 280 -17.19 19.98 10.53
N PHE A 281 -15.93 20.26 10.85
CA PHE A 281 -14.85 20.29 9.85
C PHE A 281 -14.50 18.89 9.36
N LEU A 282 -14.58 17.88 10.22
CA LEU A 282 -14.40 16.48 9.81
C LEU A 282 -15.50 16.04 8.86
N LYS A 283 -16.74 16.45 9.09
CA LYS A 283 -17.85 16.19 8.14
C LYS A 283 -17.58 16.85 6.79
N LYS A 284 -16.99 18.03 6.77
CA LYS A 284 -16.59 18.69 5.53
C LYS A 284 -15.52 17.89 4.79
N PHE A 285 -14.48 17.43 5.47
CA PHE A 285 -13.45 16.58 4.87
C PHE A 285 -14.05 15.27 4.36
N GLU A 286 -14.93 14.65 5.13
CA GLU A 286 -15.62 13.43 4.71
C GLU A 286 -16.42 13.63 3.41
N ALA A 287 -17.18 14.71 3.33
CA ALA A 287 -17.96 15.05 2.14
C ALA A 287 -17.04 15.24 0.92
N THR A 288 -15.92 15.93 1.09
CA THR A 288 -14.95 16.17 0.01
C THR A 288 -14.33 14.86 -0.47
N VAL A 289 -13.91 14.01 0.45
CA VAL A 289 -13.33 12.70 0.14
C VAL A 289 -14.33 11.83 -0.62
N ARG A 290 -15.60 11.88 -0.24
CA ARG A 290 -16.66 11.07 -0.85
C ARG A 290 -17.12 11.61 -2.21
N CYS A 291 -17.19 12.92 -2.40
CA CYS A 291 -17.72 13.51 -3.64
C CYS A 291 -16.67 13.69 -4.75
N CYS A 292 -15.40 13.73 -4.43
CA CYS A 292 -14.34 14.00 -5.41
C CYS A 292 -13.76 12.72 -6.03
N THR A 293 -14.56 11.68 -6.17
CA THR A 293 -14.08 10.44 -6.79
C THR A 293 -14.07 10.54 -8.31
N GLN A 294 -13.11 9.86 -8.91
CA GLN A 294 -13.17 9.58 -10.35
C GLN A 294 -14.29 8.58 -10.61
N ASN A 295 -15.15 8.82 -11.57
CA ASN A 295 -16.25 7.96 -12.02
C ASN A 295 -17.54 7.99 -11.18
N GLY A 296 -17.61 8.74 -10.10
CA GLY A 296 -18.84 8.88 -9.31
C GLY A 296 -19.38 7.62 -8.65
N VAL A 297 -18.63 6.51 -8.69
CA VAL A 297 -19.09 5.20 -8.22
C VAL A 297 -18.55 4.89 -6.82
N ARG A 298 -17.39 5.46 -6.45
CA ARG A 298 -16.72 5.18 -5.17
C ARG A 298 -16.15 6.44 -4.57
N GLY A 299 -16.27 6.57 -3.24
CA GLY A 299 -15.64 7.61 -2.48
C GLY A 299 -14.16 7.32 -2.27
N GLY A 300 -13.34 8.37 -2.14
CA GLY A 300 -11.97 8.25 -1.68
C GLY A 300 -11.91 7.88 -0.20
N SER A 301 -10.70 7.68 0.32
CA SER A 301 -10.47 7.39 1.73
C SER A 301 -9.42 8.34 2.31
N ALA A 302 -9.57 8.64 3.60
CA ALA A 302 -8.63 9.48 4.34
C ALA A 302 -8.53 9.04 5.80
N THR A 303 -7.35 9.21 6.37
CA THR A 303 -7.10 9.05 7.80
C THR A 303 -6.80 10.41 8.41
N VAL A 304 -7.51 10.77 9.49
CA VAL A 304 -7.35 12.04 10.18
C VAL A 304 -6.61 11.83 11.50
N HIS A 305 -5.63 12.71 11.77
CA HIS A 305 -4.72 12.59 12.90
C HIS A 305 -5.06 13.60 13.99
N PHE A 306 -5.04 13.14 15.25
CA PHE A 306 -5.26 13.97 16.43
C PHE A 306 -4.31 13.60 17.57
N PRO A 307 -3.85 14.56 18.37
CA PRO A 307 -3.13 14.24 19.59
C PRO A 307 -4.06 13.65 20.64
N ILE A 308 -3.57 12.68 21.41
CA ILE A 308 -4.34 12.05 22.50
C ILE A 308 -4.82 13.07 23.56
N TRP A 309 -4.13 14.19 23.66
CA TRP A 309 -4.45 15.25 24.62
C TRP A 309 -5.38 16.34 24.05
N HIS A 310 -5.95 16.15 22.83
CA HIS A 310 -6.92 17.10 22.28
C HIS A 310 -8.18 17.15 23.13
N GLN A 311 -8.72 18.35 23.33
CA GLN A 311 -9.92 18.57 24.16
C GLN A 311 -11.08 17.64 23.78
N GLU A 312 -11.27 17.34 22.51
CA GLU A 312 -12.38 16.56 21.98
C GLU A 312 -12.05 15.08 21.76
N ILE A 313 -10.95 14.58 22.32
CA ILE A 313 -10.46 13.22 22.04
C ILE A 313 -11.51 12.15 22.33
N GLU A 314 -12.30 12.30 23.40
CA GLU A 314 -13.32 11.33 23.77
C GLU A 314 -14.39 11.22 22.68
N ASP A 315 -14.79 12.33 22.08
CA ASP A 315 -15.77 12.35 20.98
C ASP A 315 -15.16 11.87 19.67
N ILE A 316 -13.88 12.15 19.44
CA ILE A 316 -13.13 11.70 18.25
C ILE A 316 -13.01 10.17 18.23
N LEU A 317 -12.72 9.56 19.36
CA LEU A 317 -12.55 8.11 19.46
C LEU A 317 -13.78 7.32 19.02
N VAL A 318 -14.97 7.88 19.20
CA VAL A 318 -16.24 7.18 18.90
C VAL A 318 -16.84 7.56 17.53
N LEU A 319 -16.16 8.34 16.72
CA LEU A 319 -16.71 8.83 15.44
C LEU A 319 -17.08 7.73 14.44
N LYS A 320 -16.43 6.58 14.50
CA LYS A 320 -16.74 5.43 13.66
C LYS A 320 -17.73 4.46 14.29
N ASN A 321 -18.06 4.64 15.56
CA ASN A 321 -18.88 3.73 16.32
C ASN A 321 -20.31 3.63 15.72
N ASN A 322 -20.87 2.41 15.72
CA ASN A 322 -22.22 2.15 15.20
C ASN A 322 -23.34 2.65 16.13
N LYS A 323 -23.01 2.98 17.37
CA LYS A 323 -23.96 3.50 18.36
C LYS A 323 -24.02 5.03 18.28
N GLY A 324 -25.18 5.58 18.46
CA GLY A 324 -25.39 7.03 18.44
C GLY A 324 -26.02 7.52 17.14
N THR A 325 -26.21 8.86 17.04
CA THR A 325 -26.86 9.50 15.90
C THR A 325 -25.85 9.93 14.85
N GLU A 326 -26.31 10.09 13.61
CA GLU A 326 -25.46 10.57 12.50
C GLU A 326 -24.84 11.93 12.80
N ASP A 327 -25.49 12.79 13.60
CA ASP A 327 -24.94 14.09 13.95
C ASP A 327 -23.63 14.02 14.73
N ASN A 328 -23.41 12.94 15.46
CA ASN A 328 -22.25 12.73 16.33
C ASN A 328 -21.22 11.76 15.71
N ARG A 329 -21.40 11.38 14.45
CA ARG A 329 -20.55 10.39 13.79
C ARG A 329 -19.98 10.91 12.48
N VAL A 330 -18.75 10.50 12.18
CA VAL A 330 -18.08 10.71 10.89
C VAL A 330 -17.41 9.37 10.56
N ARG A 331 -18.20 8.44 10.02
CA ARG A 331 -17.83 7.02 9.89
C ARG A 331 -16.98 6.70 8.67
N LYS A 332 -16.95 7.58 7.67
CA LYS A 332 -16.25 7.32 6.41
C LYS A 332 -14.81 7.80 6.39
N LEU A 333 -14.33 8.36 7.48
CA LEU A 333 -12.92 8.66 7.70
C LEU A 333 -12.36 7.67 8.71
N ASP A 334 -11.07 7.40 8.62
CA ASP A 334 -10.31 6.66 9.63
C ASP A 334 -9.59 7.66 10.54
N TYR A 335 -9.20 7.24 11.72
CA TYR A 335 -8.59 8.13 12.71
C TYR A 335 -7.30 7.52 13.26
N SER A 336 -6.28 8.36 13.40
CA SER A 336 -4.99 7.98 13.99
C SER A 336 -4.73 8.87 15.20
N ILE A 337 -4.44 8.26 16.33
CA ILE A 337 -4.23 8.94 17.60
C ILE A 337 -2.74 9.02 17.89
N GLN A 338 -2.25 10.24 18.06
CA GLN A 338 -0.85 10.53 18.31
C GLN A 338 -0.56 10.45 19.81
N ILE A 339 0.39 9.61 20.17
CA ILE A 339 0.72 9.30 21.56
C ILE A 339 2.25 9.42 21.74
N THR A 340 2.68 9.83 22.93
CA THR A 340 4.09 9.86 23.31
C THR A 340 4.30 9.21 24.67
N LYS A 341 5.55 9.04 25.05
CA LYS A 341 5.99 8.37 26.29
C LYS A 341 5.24 8.82 27.53
N LEU A 342 5.03 10.14 27.69
CA LEU A 342 4.38 10.71 28.87
C LEU A 342 3.00 10.08 29.14
N PHE A 343 2.21 9.88 28.08
CA PHE A 343 0.87 9.32 28.18
C PHE A 343 0.90 7.84 28.52
N TYR A 344 1.84 7.08 27.96
CA TYR A 344 2.07 5.68 28.31
C TYR A 344 2.48 5.54 29.78
N GLU A 345 3.35 6.40 30.26
CA GLU A 345 3.76 6.40 31.68
C GLU A 345 2.58 6.67 32.62
N ARG A 346 1.73 7.64 32.29
CA ARG A 346 0.54 7.93 33.08
C ARG A 346 -0.48 6.82 33.04
N PHE A 347 -0.59 6.12 31.91
CA PHE A 347 -1.42 4.92 31.79
C PHE A 347 -0.92 3.82 32.75
N ILE A 348 0.37 3.55 32.75
CA ILE A 348 0.98 2.52 33.60
C ILE A 348 0.81 2.88 35.09
N LYS A 349 0.99 4.14 35.45
CA LYS A 349 0.94 4.62 36.83
C LYS A 349 -0.49 4.94 37.30
N ASN A 350 -1.49 4.79 36.44
CA ASN A 350 -2.88 5.15 36.72
C ASN A 350 -3.04 6.61 37.17
N GLU A 351 -2.37 7.52 36.46
CA GLU A 351 -2.46 8.94 36.69
C GLU A 351 -3.47 9.59 35.75
N ASP A 352 -3.80 10.87 36.03
CA ASP A 352 -4.69 11.64 35.17
C ASP A 352 -3.92 12.29 34.02
N VAL A 353 -4.62 12.57 32.95
CA VAL A 353 -4.13 13.38 31.82
C VAL A 353 -5.02 14.60 31.64
N SER A 354 -4.42 15.67 31.16
CA SER A 354 -5.11 16.92 30.88
C SER A 354 -5.35 17.06 29.37
N LEU A 355 -6.59 17.34 29.00
CA LEU A 355 -6.99 17.53 27.62
C LEU A 355 -7.12 19.03 27.35
N PHE A 356 -6.42 19.51 26.31
CA PHE A 356 -6.37 20.93 26.00
C PHE A 356 -6.91 21.20 24.59
N SER A 357 -7.52 22.37 24.41
CA SER A 357 -7.67 22.95 23.09
C SER A 357 -6.32 23.54 22.66
N PRO A 358 -5.81 23.22 21.46
CA PRO A 358 -4.45 23.66 21.07
C PRO A 358 -4.23 25.17 21.16
N ASN A 359 -5.24 26.00 20.92
CA ASN A 359 -5.13 27.44 20.99
C ASN A 359 -4.90 27.98 22.43
N HIS A 360 -5.25 27.18 23.44
CA HIS A 360 -5.04 27.55 24.86
C HIS A 360 -3.62 27.23 25.35
N VAL A 361 -2.87 26.47 24.58
CA VAL A 361 -1.53 25.98 24.93
C VAL A 361 -0.56 26.26 23.77
N PRO A 362 -0.30 27.53 23.44
CA PRO A 362 0.56 27.88 22.31
C PRO A 362 1.91 27.17 22.37
N GLY A 363 2.36 26.66 21.24
CA GLY A 363 3.63 25.94 21.11
C GLY A 363 3.60 24.47 21.54
N LEU A 364 2.54 24.02 22.22
CA LEU A 364 2.50 22.65 22.73
C LEU A 364 2.41 21.63 21.59
N TYR A 365 1.57 21.87 20.59
CA TYR A 365 1.44 20.94 19.46
C TYR A 365 2.76 20.86 18.65
N GLU A 366 3.43 21.99 18.46
CA GLU A 366 4.73 22.05 17.78
C GLU A 366 5.82 21.29 18.55
N ALA A 367 5.74 21.26 19.88
CA ALA A 367 6.66 20.49 20.72
C ALA A 367 6.28 18.99 20.85
N PHE A 368 5.05 18.64 20.53
CA PHE A 368 4.54 17.28 20.72
C PHE A 368 5.32 16.28 19.85
N GLY A 369 5.89 15.26 20.49
CA GLY A 369 6.76 14.29 19.85
C GLY A 369 8.24 14.67 19.87
N LEU A 370 8.58 15.82 20.42
CA LEU A 370 9.96 16.30 20.59
C LEU A 370 10.35 16.29 22.07
N PRO A 371 11.65 16.31 22.40
CA PRO A 371 12.11 16.23 23.80
C PRO A 371 11.55 17.28 24.75
N GLU A 372 11.27 18.49 24.29
CA GLU A 372 10.77 19.58 25.10
C GLU A 372 9.29 19.50 25.49
N PHE A 373 8.55 18.54 24.92
CA PHE A 373 7.10 18.45 25.12
C PHE A 373 6.72 18.20 26.59
N ASP A 374 7.36 17.25 27.26
CA ASP A 374 6.95 16.81 28.60
C ASP A 374 6.98 17.97 29.61
N ASP A 375 8.04 18.76 29.60
CA ASP A 375 8.17 19.91 30.51
C ASP A 375 7.14 21.00 30.19
N MET A 376 6.92 21.27 28.91
CA MET A 376 5.94 22.25 28.46
C MET A 376 4.51 21.82 28.83
N TYR A 377 4.17 20.56 28.62
CA TYR A 377 2.86 20.01 28.97
C TYR A 377 2.60 20.12 30.49
N LYS A 378 3.57 19.72 31.30
CA LYS A 378 3.46 19.79 32.78
C LYS A 378 3.36 21.23 33.25
N LYS A 379 4.03 22.17 32.59
CA LYS A 379 3.95 23.59 32.91
C LYS A 379 2.54 24.13 32.65
N TYR A 380 1.93 23.76 31.52
CA TYR A 380 0.54 24.13 31.24
C TYR A 380 -0.43 23.48 32.23
N GLU A 381 -0.16 22.27 32.69
CA GLU A 381 -0.98 21.61 33.70
C GLU A 381 -0.95 22.33 35.05
N LYS A 382 0.16 22.95 35.40
CA LYS A 382 0.30 23.73 36.64
C LYS A 382 -0.35 25.10 36.59
N ASP A 383 -0.57 25.61 35.38
CA ASP A 383 -1.17 26.95 35.18
C ASP A 383 -2.70 26.80 35.23
N LYS A 384 -3.27 27.24 36.36
CA LYS A 384 -4.71 27.17 36.63
C LYS A 384 -5.56 28.03 35.71
N SER A 385 -4.95 29.02 35.03
CA SER A 385 -5.64 29.90 34.09
C SER A 385 -5.92 29.22 32.76
N VAL A 386 -5.23 28.11 32.43
CA VAL A 386 -5.40 27.36 31.20
C VAL A 386 -6.61 26.46 31.30
N PRO A 387 -7.62 26.64 30.44
CA PRO A 387 -8.77 25.72 30.40
C PRO A 387 -8.36 24.29 30.06
N ARG A 388 -8.94 23.33 30.74
CA ARG A 388 -8.66 21.92 30.50
C ARG A 388 -9.82 21.04 30.95
N HIS A 389 -9.82 19.84 30.38
CA HIS A 389 -10.63 18.73 30.86
C HIS A 389 -9.66 17.66 31.36
N THR A 390 -9.93 17.10 32.52
CA THR A 390 -9.07 16.07 33.14
C THR A 390 -9.75 14.72 33.04
N ILE A 391 -9.02 13.71 32.59
CA ILE A 391 -9.51 12.33 32.50
C ILE A 391 -8.44 11.37 33.04
N ASN A 392 -8.86 10.27 33.65
CA ASN A 392 -7.95 9.22 34.06
C ASN A 392 -7.31 8.55 32.82
N ALA A 393 -6.00 8.38 32.82
CA ALA A 393 -5.28 7.80 31.69
C ALA A 393 -5.74 6.40 31.34
N GLN A 394 -6.03 5.55 32.33
CA GLN A 394 -6.51 4.20 32.06
C GLN A 394 -7.88 4.20 31.41
N ASP A 395 -8.78 5.10 31.82
CA ASP A 395 -10.10 5.23 31.18
C ASP A 395 -9.97 5.67 29.73
N LEU A 396 -9.07 6.62 29.45
CA LEU A 396 -8.82 7.10 28.10
C LEU A 396 -8.26 5.99 27.19
N PHE A 397 -7.25 5.27 27.66
CA PHE A 397 -6.65 4.18 26.90
C PHE A 397 -7.60 3.00 26.71
N GLN A 398 -8.43 2.69 27.71
CA GLN A 398 -9.46 1.67 27.57
C GLN A 398 -10.48 2.05 26.50
N ALA A 399 -10.90 3.31 26.44
CA ALA A 399 -11.78 3.80 25.40
C ALA A 399 -11.13 3.68 24.02
N LEU A 400 -9.86 4.06 23.89
CA LEU A 400 -9.08 3.92 22.65
C LEU A 400 -9.01 2.45 22.20
N LEU A 401 -8.64 1.55 23.08
CA LEU A 401 -8.47 0.13 22.75
C LEU A 401 -9.81 -0.53 22.43
N LYS A 402 -10.88 -0.16 23.13
CA LYS A 402 -12.22 -0.66 22.86
C LYS A 402 -12.69 -0.25 21.46
N GLU A 403 -12.56 1.02 21.10
CA GLU A 403 -12.96 1.51 19.76
C GLU A 403 -12.09 0.91 18.67
N ARG A 404 -10.79 0.76 18.93
CA ARG A 404 -9.89 0.07 18.01
C ARG A 404 -10.32 -1.38 17.77
N ALA A 405 -10.70 -2.09 18.82
CA ALA A 405 -11.16 -3.48 18.73
C ALA A 405 -12.49 -3.58 17.97
N GLU A 406 -13.43 -2.68 18.24
CA GLU A 406 -14.75 -2.71 17.61
C GLU A 406 -14.73 -2.31 16.14
N THR A 407 -13.94 -1.31 15.78
CA THR A 407 -13.90 -0.78 14.41
C THR A 407 -12.76 -1.35 13.56
N GLY A 408 -11.70 -1.83 14.20
CA GLY A 408 -10.47 -2.27 13.53
C GLY A 408 -9.63 -1.12 12.97
N ARG A 409 -10.10 0.11 13.03
CA ARG A 409 -9.55 1.25 12.28
C ARG A 409 -9.30 2.52 13.09
N ILE A 410 -9.11 2.41 14.39
CA ILE A 410 -8.52 3.47 15.18
C ILE A 410 -7.02 3.18 15.26
N TYR A 411 -6.21 3.98 14.57
CA TYR A 411 -4.79 3.76 14.44
C TYR A 411 -4.01 4.46 15.54
N ILE A 412 -2.76 4.06 15.71
CA ILE A 412 -1.88 4.61 16.73
C ILE A 412 -0.62 5.13 16.05
N MET A 413 -0.21 6.35 16.41
CA MET A 413 1.01 6.94 15.93
C MET A 413 1.87 7.36 17.13
N ASN A 414 3.00 6.69 17.33
CA ASN A 414 3.95 7.01 18.37
C ASN A 414 4.82 8.16 17.89
N LEU A 415 4.35 9.38 18.12
CA LEU A 415 4.90 10.57 17.48
C LEU A 415 6.34 10.86 17.91
N ASP A 416 6.72 10.51 19.12
CA ASP A 416 8.11 10.62 19.59
C ASP A 416 9.05 9.68 18.81
N HIS A 417 8.64 8.44 18.55
CA HIS A 417 9.40 7.51 17.71
C HIS A 417 9.49 8.01 16.25
N CYS A 418 8.42 8.58 15.73
CA CYS A 418 8.40 9.14 14.38
C CYS A 418 9.41 10.28 14.21
N ASN A 419 9.80 10.94 15.26
CA ASN A 419 10.75 12.07 15.23
C ASN A 419 12.14 11.69 15.71
N SER A 420 12.29 10.84 16.72
CA SER A 420 13.60 10.42 17.22
C SER A 420 14.30 9.45 16.27
N HIS A 421 13.54 8.61 15.56
CA HIS A 421 14.05 7.64 14.59
C HIS A 421 13.57 8.04 13.18
N SER A 422 14.02 9.18 12.72
CA SER A 422 13.60 9.83 11.49
C SER A 422 14.82 10.27 10.70
N SER A 423 14.71 10.30 9.38
CA SER A 423 15.74 10.89 8.52
C SER A 423 15.67 12.41 8.43
N PHE A 424 14.69 13.05 9.05
CA PHE A 424 14.43 14.48 8.91
C PHE A 424 14.85 15.28 10.14
N LYS A 425 15.40 16.49 9.91
CA LYS A 425 15.60 17.50 10.94
C LYS A 425 14.27 18.22 11.24
N ASP A 426 13.44 18.41 10.22
CA ASP A 426 12.11 18.97 10.38
C ASP A 426 11.19 17.96 11.09
N LYS A 427 10.24 18.49 11.85
CA LYS A 427 9.32 17.64 12.60
C LYS A 427 8.32 16.93 11.68
N VAL A 428 8.08 15.65 11.98
CA VAL A 428 6.99 14.85 11.43
C VAL A 428 5.77 15.04 12.31
N TYR A 429 4.65 15.47 11.72
CA TYR A 429 3.40 15.73 12.45
C TYR A 429 2.35 14.65 12.25
N MET A 430 2.42 13.89 11.15
CA MET A 430 1.31 13.06 10.72
C MET A 430 1.77 11.94 9.80
N SER A 431 0.85 11.08 9.42
CA SER A 431 1.08 9.99 8.49
C SER A 431 0.01 9.99 7.37
N ASN A 432 0.10 9.01 6.49
CA ASN A 432 -0.83 8.83 5.36
C ASN A 432 -2.05 7.97 5.76
N LEU A 433 -2.84 7.58 4.76
CA LEU A 433 -4.00 6.73 4.94
C LEU A 433 -3.66 5.41 5.62
N CYS A 434 -2.60 4.74 5.19
CA CYS A 434 -2.19 3.41 5.68
C CYS A 434 -1.07 3.44 6.72
N GLN A 435 -0.66 4.61 7.18
CA GLN A 435 0.23 4.83 8.33
C GLN A 435 1.69 4.42 8.14
N GLU A 436 2.17 4.18 6.91
CA GLU A 436 3.58 3.86 6.66
C GLU A 436 4.43 5.09 6.31
N ILE A 437 3.82 6.19 5.90
CA ILE A 437 4.52 7.38 5.44
C ILE A 437 4.61 8.41 6.57
N THR A 438 5.82 8.78 6.94
CA THR A 438 6.09 9.73 8.01
C THR A 438 7.03 10.81 7.49
N LEU A 439 6.44 11.87 6.96
CA LEU A 439 7.13 12.98 6.30
C LEU A 439 6.79 14.32 6.95
N PRO A 440 7.72 15.28 6.95
CA PRO A 440 7.43 16.63 7.42
C PRO A 440 6.36 17.32 6.57
N THR A 441 5.50 18.09 7.22
CA THR A 441 4.44 18.87 6.58
C THR A 441 4.39 20.27 7.17
N THR A 442 3.86 21.22 6.40
CA THR A 442 3.58 22.58 6.86
C THR A 442 2.21 22.99 6.31
N PRO A 443 1.31 23.52 7.13
CA PRO A 443 -0.01 23.91 6.64
C PRO A 443 0.06 24.93 5.52
N ILE A 444 -0.84 24.81 4.53
CA ILE A 444 -1.06 25.83 3.52
C ILE A 444 -2.14 26.81 3.99
N GLN A 445 -2.01 28.08 3.61
CA GLN A 445 -2.99 29.13 3.95
C GLN A 445 -3.89 29.48 2.76
N HIS A 446 -3.51 29.10 1.55
CA HIS A 446 -4.30 29.16 0.32
C HIS A 446 -3.83 28.08 -0.63
N ILE A 447 -4.63 27.79 -1.67
CA ILE A 447 -4.35 26.66 -2.56
C ILE A 447 -3.06 26.79 -3.38
N ASP A 448 -2.66 28.02 -3.67
CA ASP A 448 -1.43 28.30 -4.43
C ASP A 448 -0.23 28.64 -3.53
N ASP A 449 -0.33 28.33 -2.25
CA ASP A 449 0.69 28.59 -1.25
C ASP A 449 2.00 27.87 -1.59
N LYS A 450 3.10 28.62 -1.61
CA LYS A 450 4.45 28.11 -1.86
C LYS A 450 5.27 27.95 -0.58
N GLU A 451 4.77 28.49 0.53
CA GLU A 451 5.42 28.44 1.85
C GLU A 451 5.01 27.20 2.65
N GLY A 452 3.86 26.63 2.32
CA GLY A 452 3.41 25.38 2.94
C GLY A 452 4.06 24.14 2.32
N GLU A 453 3.84 23.01 2.93
CA GLU A 453 4.35 21.73 2.43
C GLU A 453 3.28 20.63 2.53
N ILE A 454 2.87 20.12 1.36
CA ILE A 454 2.06 18.90 1.24
C ILE A 454 3.03 17.79 0.87
N ALA A 455 3.14 16.79 1.72
CA ALA A 455 4.11 15.72 1.49
C ALA A 455 3.54 14.63 0.60
N LEU A 456 4.36 14.14 -0.31
CA LEU A 456 4.03 13.05 -1.22
C LEU A 456 5.06 11.94 -1.10
N CYS A 457 4.61 10.70 -1.30
CA CYS A 457 5.50 9.57 -1.39
C CYS A 457 5.12 8.68 -2.58
N ILE A 458 6.14 8.17 -3.28
CA ILE A 458 5.99 7.22 -4.36
C ILE A 458 6.51 5.89 -3.88
N LEU A 459 5.73 4.84 -4.13
CA LEU A 459 5.95 3.52 -3.55
C LEU A 459 6.50 2.53 -4.57
N SER A 460 7.23 1.54 -4.08
CA SER A 460 7.62 0.34 -4.80
C SER A 460 7.96 -0.74 -3.77
N ALA A 461 7.98 -2.00 -4.19
CA ALA A 461 8.36 -3.08 -3.29
C ALA A 461 9.19 -4.15 -3.99
N ILE A 462 10.10 -4.76 -3.25
CA ILE A 462 10.88 -5.89 -3.71
C ILE A 462 10.22 -7.16 -3.22
N ASN A 463 10.06 -8.13 -4.11
CA ASN A 463 9.45 -9.43 -3.77
C ASN A 463 10.51 -10.37 -3.21
N LEU A 464 10.57 -10.47 -1.89
CA LEU A 464 11.54 -11.33 -1.20
C LEU A 464 11.32 -12.82 -1.49
N GLY A 465 10.08 -13.21 -1.76
CA GLY A 465 9.75 -14.62 -2.05
C GLY A 465 10.42 -15.14 -3.30
N LEU A 466 10.77 -14.27 -4.23
CA LEU A 466 11.44 -14.64 -5.49
C LEU A 466 12.91 -14.23 -5.53
N LEU A 467 13.45 -13.73 -4.42
CA LEU A 467 14.85 -13.31 -4.33
C LEU A 467 15.77 -14.54 -4.42
N THR A 468 16.80 -14.46 -5.26
CA THR A 468 17.77 -15.55 -5.44
C THR A 468 19.00 -15.38 -4.53
N ASP A 469 19.57 -14.16 -4.44
CA ASP A 469 20.75 -13.88 -3.64
C ASP A 469 20.89 -12.39 -3.31
N MET A 470 21.90 -12.04 -2.54
CA MET A 470 22.14 -10.65 -2.11
C MET A 470 22.61 -9.74 -3.26
N THR A 471 23.28 -10.28 -4.26
CA THR A 471 23.68 -9.52 -5.45
C THR A 471 22.44 -9.05 -6.22
N GLU A 472 21.45 -9.92 -6.36
CA GLU A 472 20.17 -9.55 -6.96
C GLU A 472 19.45 -8.49 -6.14
N LEU A 473 19.48 -8.59 -4.81
CA LEU A 473 18.86 -7.58 -3.95
C LEU A 473 19.45 -6.19 -4.18
N GLU A 474 20.79 -6.09 -4.29
CA GLU A 474 21.45 -4.82 -4.59
C GLU A 474 20.97 -4.23 -5.92
N GLU A 475 20.90 -5.05 -6.96
CA GLU A 475 20.42 -4.62 -8.28
C GLU A 475 18.96 -4.17 -8.24
N LEU A 476 18.09 -4.93 -7.56
CA LEU A 476 16.67 -4.59 -7.44
C LEU A 476 16.45 -3.29 -6.67
N CYS A 477 17.23 -3.05 -5.63
CA CYS A 477 17.22 -1.80 -4.88
C CYS A 477 17.63 -0.62 -5.78
N ASP A 478 18.70 -0.78 -6.54
CA ASP A 478 19.19 0.25 -7.46
C ASP A 478 18.15 0.60 -8.53
N LEU A 479 17.56 -0.41 -9.16
CA LEU A 479 16.51 -0.22 -10.17
C LEU A 479 15.28 0.46 -9.61
N SER A 480 14.85 0.07 -8.40
CA SER A 480 13.68 0.67 -7.75
C SER A 480 13.90 2.14 -7.45
N VAL A 481 15.05 2.50 -6.89
CA VAL A 481 15.41 3.88 -6.59
C VAL A 481 15.45 4.72 -7.87
N ARG A 482 16.08 4.21 -8.92
CA ARG A 482 16.19 4.93 -10.21
C ARG A 482 14.84 5.15 -10.87
N ALA A 483 14.00 4.13 -10.90
CA ALA A 483 12.67 4.22 -11.51
C ALA A 483 11.79 5.23 -10.78
N LEU A 484 11.76 5.20 -9.45
CA LEU A 484 10.97 6.13 -8.66
C LEU A 484 11.51 7.56 -8.74
N ASP A 485 12.82 7.74 -8.82
CA ASP A 485 13.43 9.05 -9.03
C ASP A 485 12.92 9.69 -10.32
N GLU A 486 12.82 8.92 -11.39
CA GLU A 486 12.29 9.40 -12.66
C GLU A 486 10.79 9.74 -12.59
N ILE A 487 10.01 9.00 -11.81
CA ILE A 487 8.58 9.29 -11.62
C ILE A 487 8.37 10.66 -10.99
N ILE A 488 9.20 11.07 -10.05
CA ILE A 488 9.10 12.39 -9.40
C ILE A 488 9.13 13.53 -10.43
N ASP A 489 9.95 13.39 -11.45
CA ASP A 489 10.10 14.40 -12.51
C ASP A 489 9.11 14.20 -13.66
N TYR A 490 8.63 12.97 -13.86
CA TYR A 490 7.68 12.64 -14.93
C TYR A 490 6.26 13.06 -14.59
N GLN A 491 5.85 12.99 -13.30
CA GLN A 491 4.48 13.30 -12.92
C GLN A 491 4.18 14.80 -12.89
N GLU A 492 2.89 15.11 -12.98
CA GLU A 492 2.36 16.46 -12.78
C GLU A 492 1.77 16.57 -11.37
N TYR A 493 1.71 17.78 -10.85
CA TYR A 493 1.28 18.01 -9.46
C TYR A 493 0.06 18.95 -9.47
N PRO A 494 -1.10 18.49 -8.94
CA PRO A 494 -2.31 19.34 -8.89
C PRO A 494 -2.22 20.49 -7.89
N VAL A 495 -1.26 20.48 -6.97
CA VAL A 495 -1.09 21.53 -5.96
C VAL A 495 0.40 21.94 -5.88
N GLU A 496 0.67 23.23 -5.89
CA GLU A 496 2.03 23.78 -5.92
C GLU A 496 2.86 23.39 -4.70
N ALA A 497 2.28 23.42 -3.50
CA ALA A 497 2.98 23.03 -2.27
C ALA A 497 3.44 21.56 -2.30
N ALA A 498 2.71 20.70 -2.99
CA ALA A 498 3.10 19.30 -3.18
C ALA A 498 4.25 19.17 -4.17
N LYS A 499 4.22 19.93 -5.27
CA LYS A 499 5.29 19.92 -6.27
C LYS A 499 6.63 20.36 -5.67
N ILE A 500 6.62 21.46 -4.95
CA ILE A 500 7.83 22.00 -4.33
C ILE A 500 8.43 21.00 -3.35
N SER A 501 7.60 20.43 -2.47
CA SER A 501 8.04 19.42 -1.50
C SER A 501 8.60 18.17 -2.18
N ALA A 502 7.86 17.60 -3.14
CA ALA A 502 8.25 16.37 -3.81
C ALA A 502 9.58 16.53 -4.55
N GLN A 503 9.76 17.62 -5.28
CA GLN A 503 10.98 17.87 -6.06
C GLN A 503 12.18 18.24 -5.19
N ALA A 504 11.95 18.87 -4.04
CA ALA A 504 13.03 19.27 -3.14
C ALA A 504 13.47 18.15 -2.21
N ARG A 505 12.54 17.33 -1.71
CA ARG A 505 12.86 16.22 -0.80
C ARG A 505 13.08 14.90 -1.53
N ARG A 506 12.43 14.69 -2.67
CA ARG A 506 12.49 13.46 -3.46
C ARG A 506 12.27 12.23 -2.59
N SER A 507 11.19 12.24 -1.81
CA SER A 507 10.88 11.19 -0.83
C SER A 507 10.39 9.91 -1.50
N LEU A 508 10.97 8.78 -1.13
CA LEU A 508 10.60 7.46 -1.63
C LEU A 508 10.10 6.58 -0.49
N GLY A 509 9.17 5.69 -0.81
CA GLY A 509 8.67 4.68 0.12
C GLY A 509 8.83 3.28 -0.47
N ILE A 510 10.01 2.70 -0.35
CA ILE A 510 10.30 1.36 -0.86
C ILE A 510 10.23 0.37 0.30
N GLY A 511 9.41 -0.66 0.12
CA GLY A 511 9.29 -1.75 1.06
C GLY A 511 9.58 -3.08 0.41
N TYR A 512 9.11 -4.16 1.02
CA TYR A 512 9.18 -5.49 0.41
C TYR A 512 7.89 -6.25 0.65
N ILE A 513 7.62 -7.22 -0.22
CA ILE A 513 6.49 -8.13 -0.14
C ILE A 513 7.00 -9.55 -0.11
N GLY A 514 6.11 -10.49 0.14
CA GLY A 514 6.48 -11.90 0.10
C GLY A 514 7.30 -12.35 1.30
N LEU A 515 7.22 -11.64 2.43
CA LEU A 515 7.98 -12.04 3.63
C LEU A 515 7.58 -13.43 4.10
N ALA A 516 6.28 -13.74 4.13
CA ALA A 516 5.80 -15.06 4.55
C ALA A 516 6.37 -16.17 3.66
N HIS A 517 6.40 -15.94 2.35
CA HIS A 517 7.01 -16.87 1.39
C HIS A 517 8.52 -17.02 1.64
N TYR A 518 9.21 -15.92 1.85
CA TYR A 518 10.65 -15.91 2.14
C TYR A 518 10.99 -16.69 3.40
N LEU A 519 10.21 -16.48 4.48
CA LEU A 519 10.40 -17.23 5.72
C LEU A 519 10.09 -18.72 5.54
N ALA A 520 9.03 -19.07 4.82
CA ALA A 520 8.69 -20.45 4.54
C ALA A 520 9.79 -21.15 3.74
N LYS A 521 10.36 -20.50 2.73
CA LYS A 521 11.49 -21.03 1.95
C LYS A 521 12.73 -21.30 2.83
N ASN A 522 12.90 -20.53 3.86
CA ASN A 522 14.00 -20.69 4.83
C ASN A 522 13.59 -21.57 6.02
N GLN A 523 12.40 -22.17 5.98
CA GLN A 523 11.89 -23.13 6.97
C GLN A 523 11.85 -22.55 8.40
N VAL A 524 11.48 -21.30 8.51
CA VAL A 524 11.31 -20.61 9.80
C VAL A 524 9.92 -19.97 9.87
N LYS A 525 9.33 -19.99 11.06
CA LYS A 525 8.00 -19.41 11.31
C LYS A 525 8.12 -18.07 12.01
N TYR A 526 7.10 -17.23 11.91
CA TYR A 526 7.08 -15.88 12.50
C TYR A 526 7.43 -15.87 13.99
N GLU A 527 7.12 -16.95 14.71
CA GLU A 527 7.35 -17.06 16.15
C GLU A 527 8.78 -17.51 16.49
N ASP A 528 9.59 -17.88 15.51
CA ASP A 528 10.93 -18.41 15.72
C ASP A 528 11.99 -17.30 15.82
N LYS A 529 12.88 -17.40 16.77
CA LYS A 529 14.04 -16.49 16.88
C LYS A 529 14.89 -16.48 15.62
N LYS A 530 14.99 -17.61 14.93
CA LYS A 530 15.71 -17.72 13.65
C LYS A 530 15.06 -16.85 12.58
N ALA A 531 13.71 -16.73 12.60
CA ALA A 531 13.01 -15.84 11.68
C ALA A 531 13.34 -14.38 11.96
N TRP A 532 13.35 -13.98 13.23
CA TRP A 532 13.67 -12.59 13.61
C TRP A 532 15.09 -12.22 13.20
N LYS A 533 16.04 -13.13 13.37
CA LYS A 533 17.43 -12.95 12.94
C LYS A 533 17.54 -12.86 11.42
N LEU A 534 16.79 -13.68 10.70
CA LEU A 534 16.76 -13.64 9.23
C LEU A 534 16.19 -12.31 8.72
N VAL A 535 15.13 -11.82 9.35
CA VAL A 535 14.52 -10.53 9.00
C VAL A 535 15.50 -9.39 9.30
N ASP A 536 16.23 -9.46 10.41
CA ASP A 536 17.28 -8.50 10.74
C ASP A 536 18.36 -8.44 9.63
N LYS A 537 18.84 -9.58 9.19
CA LYS A 537 19.85 -9.65 8.13
C LYS A 537 19.36 -9.10 6.80
N ILE A 538 18.17 -9.51 6.37
CA ILE A 538 17.64 -9.08 5.06
C ILE A 538 17.29 -7.60 5.08
N THR A 539 16.76 -7.10 6.18
CA THR A 539 16.37 -5.69 6.28
C THR A 539 17.59 -4.77 6.39
N GLU A 540 18.65 -5.21 7.07
CA GLU A 540 19.93 -4.50 7.06
C GLU A 540 20.43 -4.35 5.62
N ALA A 541 20.49 -5.44 4.87
CA ALA A 541 20.94 -5.44 3.48
C ALA A 541 20.07 -4.52 2.62
N PHE A 542 18.77 -4.62 2.78
CA PHE A 542 17.78 -3.85 2.05
C PHE A 542 17.98 -2.33 2.23
N GLN A 543 18.04 -1.86 3.47
CA GLN A 543 18.23 -0.43 3.73
C GLN A 543 19.62 0.05 3.31
N PHE A 544 20.65 -0.76 3.55
CA PHE A 544 22.01 -0.45 3.11
C PHE A 544 22.06 -0.23 1.59
N TYR A 545 21.47 -1.12 0.83
CA TYR A 545 21.47 -1.03 -0.64
C TYR A 545 20.60 0.12 -1.16
N LEU A 546 19.47 0.44 -0.49
CA LEU A 546 18.68 1.60 -0.86
C LEU A 546 19.46 2.90 -0.67
N LEU A 547 20.13 3.06 0.47
CA LEU A 547 20.96 4.22 0.74
C LEU A 547 22.15 4.31 -0.22
N LYS A 548 22.80 3.18 -0.50
CA LYS A 548 23.88 3.11 -1.48
C LYS A 548 23.42 3.53 -2.87
N ALA A 549 22.26 3.05 -3.30
CA ALA A 549 21.66 3.41 -4.61
C ALA A 549 21.37 4.91 -4.69
N SER A 550 20.79 5.48 -3.65
CA SER A 550 20.51 6.91 -3.59
C SER A 550 21.79 7.76 -3.56
N ASN A 551 22.82 7.30 -2.86
CA ASN A 551 24.13 7.94 -2.84
C ASN A 551 24.77 7.91 -4.25
N ASN A 552 24.74 6.76 -4.91
CA ASN A 552 25.25 6.64 -6.28
C ASN A 552 24.50 7.55 -7.25
N LEU A 553 23.20 7.66 -7.10
CA LEU A 553 22.37 8.52 -7.96
C LEU A 553 22.65 10.00 -7.68
N ALA A 554 22.96 10.37 -6.44
CA ALA A 554 23.41 11.72 -6.11
C ALA A 554 24.75 12.04 -6.78
N LYS A 555 25.65 11.09 -6.89
CA LYS A 555 26.93 11.26 -7.63
C LYS A 555 26.68 11.46 -9.12
N GLU A 556 25.74 10.75 -9.70
CA GLU A 556 25.43 10.84 -11.14
C GLU A 556 24.65 12.11 -11.51
N LYS A 557 23.72 12.52 -10.67
CA LYS A 557 22.79 13.62 -10.98
C LYS A 557 22.98 14.83 -10.08
N THR A 558 22.74 14.71 -8.82
CA THR A 558 22.99 15.64 -7.71
C THR A 558 22.21 15.16 -6.49
N ARG A 559 22.59 15.63 -5.30
CA ARG A 559 21.79 15.42 -4.09
C ARG A 559 20.47 16.17 -4.18
N CYS A 560 19.45 15.76 -3.44
CA CYS A 560 18.18 16.50 -3.40
C CYS A 560 18.36 17.90 -2.84
N LEU A 561 17.52 18.82 -3.27
CA LEU A 561 17.63 20.25 -2.93
C LEU A 561 17.64 20.49 -1.41
N TRP A 562 16.82 19.76 -0.65
CA TRP A 562 16.73 19.91 0.81
C TRP A 562 17.50 18.85 1.58
N PHE A 563 18.58 18.32 1.00
CA PHE A 563 19.41 17.32 1.68
C PHE A 563 19.89 17.80 3.04
N GLU A 564 20.25 19.09 3.18
CA GLU A 564 20.69 19.68 4.45
C GLU A 564 19.60 19.70 5.53
N LYS A 565 18.34 19.50 5.16
CA LYS A 565 17.21 19.35 6.11
C LYS A 565 17.06 17.89 6.58
N THR A 566 17.94 17.01 6.19
CA THR A 566 17.94 15.61 6.63
C THR A 566 19.00 15.37 7.70
N LYS A 567 18.75 14.39 8.55
CA LYS A 567 19.76 13.91 9.50
C LYS A 567 20.91 13.18 8.77
N TYR A 568 20.65 12.68 7.57
CA TYR A 568 21.69 12.09 6.72
C TYR A 568 22.82 13.06 6.40
N SER A 569 22.51 14.35 6.29
CA SER A 569 23.53 15.39 6.05
C SER A 569 24.51 15.52 7.22
N ASP A 570 24.08 15.17 8.42
CA ASP A 570 24.94 15.10 9.61
C ASP A 570 25.58 13.72 9.81
N GLY A 571 25.36 12.79 8.87
CA GLY A 571 25.87 11.43 8.96
C GLY A 571 25.14 10.55 9.96
N ILE A 572 23.92 10.90 10.34
CA ILE A 572 23.07 10.12 11.24
C ILE A 572 22.26 9.13 10.40
N LEU A 573 22.40 7.84 10.70
CA LEU A 573 21.76 6.74 9.98
C LEU A 573 20.72 6.04 10.87
N PRO A 574 19.80 5.24 10.31
CA PRO A 574 18.83 4.51 11.12
C PRO A 574 19.47 3.65 12.23
N ILE A 575 20.62 3.07 11.96
CA ILE A 575 21.37 2.26 12.95
C ILE A 575 21.85 3.06 14.16
N ASP A 576 21.80 4.39 14.10
CA ASP A 576 22.22 5.27 15.20
C ASP A 576 21.04 5.65 16.12
N THR A 577 19.81 5.56 15.66
CA THR A 577 18.65 6.18 16.33
C THR A 577 17.53 5.22 16.69
N TYR A 578 17.67 3.93 16.38
CA TYR A 578 16.61 2.95 16.67
C TYR A 578 16.44 2.70 18.16
N LYS A 579 15.31 2.17 18.57
CA LYS A 579 15.04 1.76 19.96
C LYS A 579 15.94 0.61 20.35
N LYS A 580 16.82 0.82 21.30
CA LYS A 580 17.85 -0.16 21.69
C LYS A 580 17.28 -1.45 22.28
N GLU A 581 16.02 -1.44 22.75
CA GLU A 581 15.30 -2.63 23.19
C GLU A 581 15.15 -3.67 22.09
N VAL A 582 15.24 -3.28 20.83
CA VAL A 582 15.27 -4.21 19.68
C VAL A 582 16.46 -5.17 19.77
N ASP A 583 17.57 -4.74 20.39
CA ASP A 583 18.74 -5.59 20.58
C ASP A 583 18.46 -6.77 21.52
N ASP A 584 17.40 -6.68 22.35
CA ASP A 584 16.93 -7.81 23.17
C ASP A 584 16.24 -8.89 22.31
N ILE A 585 15.72 -8.52 21.15
CA ILE A 585 15.12 -9.47 20.20
C ILE A 585 16.22 -10.13 19.38
N VAL A 586 17.07 -9.32 18.73
CA VAL A 586 18.21 -9.77 17.93
C VAL A 586 19.39 -8.88 18.24
N SER A 587 20.46 -9.49 18.72
CA SER A 587 21.75 -8.82 18.91
C SER A 587 22.76 -9.48 17.96
N ARG A 588 23.27 -8.70 17.01
CA ARG A 588 24.12 -9.21 15.96
C ARG A 588 25.05 -8.10 15.48
N GLU A 589 26.28 -8.46 15.16
CA GLU A 589 27.19 -7.55 14.48
C GLU A 589 26.66 -7.27 13.08
N LEU A 590 26.69 -5.99 12.66
CA LEU A 590 26.20 -5.59 11.34
C LEU A 590 27.10 -6.19 10.25
N THR A 591 26.48 -6.68 9.16
CA THR A 591 27.17 -7.37 8.07
C THR A 591 27.86 -6.37 7.13
N TYR A 592 27.26 -5.22 6.88
CA TYR A 592 27.73 -4.27 5.86
C TYR A 592 28.58 -3.16 6.48
N ASP A 593 29.37 -2.51 5.66
CA ASP A 593 30.26 -1.41 6.09
C ASP A 593 29.47 -0.08 6.12
N TRP A 594 28.71 0.09 7.20
CA TRP A 594 27.93 1.30 7.42
C TRP A 594 28.79 2.54 7.62
N GLU A 595 29.98 2.41 8.14
CA GLU A 595 30.90 3.54 8.31
C GLU A 595 31.42 4.07 6.98
N TRP A 596 31.68 3.17 6.03
CA TRP A 596 31.97 3.58 4.66
C TRP A 596 30.80 4.33 4.04
N LEU A 597 29.58 3.80 4.18
CA LEU A 597 28.38 4.44 3.65
C LEU A 597 28.12 5.81 4.29
N ARG A 598 28.30 5.92 5.61
CA ARG A 598 28.19 7.20 6.34
C ARG A 598 29.10 8.26 5.74
N LYS A 599 30.33 7.92 5.47
CA LYS A 599 31.34 8.79 4.86
C LYS A 599 30.92 9.20 3.45
N GLU A 600 30.47 8.24 2.64
CA GLU A 600 30.00 8.50 1.27
C GLU A 600 28.79 9.42 1.25
N ILE A 601 27.84 9.23 2.16
CA ILE A 601 26.66 10.08 2.29
C ILE A 601 27.05 11.50 2.71
N LYS A 602 27.96 11.66 3.65
CA LYS A 602 28.43 12.99 4.08
C LYS A 602 29.14 13.72 2.96
N GLU A 603 29.91 13.02 2.15
CA GLU A 603 30.70 13.61 1.06
C GLU A 603 29.84 13.92 -0.18
N HIS A 604 29.01 12.99 -0.63
CA HIS A 604 28.27 13.10 -1.89
C HIS A 604 26.77 13.35 -1.72
N GLY A 605 26.23 13.12 -0.52
CA GLY A 605 24.82 13.26 -0.23
C GLY A 605 23.97 12.09 -0.71
N LEU A 606 22.65 12.28 -0.63
CA LEU A 606 21.65 11.37 -1.15
C LEU A 606 20.77 12.09 -2.15
N ARG A 607 20.35 11.39 -3.18
CA ARG A 607 19.34 11.89 -4.13
C ARG A 607 17.97 12.03 -3.48
N HIS A 608 17.72 11.31 -2.39
CA HIS A 608 16.41 11.20 -1.74
C HIS A 608 16.54 11.47 -0.23
N SER A 609 15.58 12.20 0.34
CA SER A 609 15.57 12.54 1.76
C SER A 609 15.24 11.34 2.65
N THR A 610 14.53 10.36 2.09
CA THR A 610 14.09 9.15 2.76
C THR A 610 13.87 8.05 1.73
N LEU A 611 14.03 6.79 2.10
CA LEU A 611 14.05 5.68 1.14
C LEU A 611 13.01 4.59 1.41
N SER A 612 12.75 4.24 2.67
CA SER A 612 12.01 3.03 3.00
C SER A 612 10.72 3.30 3.79
N ALA A 613 9.68 2.59 3.41
CA ALA A 613 8.40 2.54 4.11
C ALA A 613 7.76 1.19 3.78
N GLN A 614 7.07 0.59 4.75
CA GLN A 614 6.42 -0.70 4.52
C GLN A 614 4.92 -0.52 4.41
N MET A 615 4.42 -0.63 3.20
CA MET A 615 3.02 -0.49 2.85
C MET A 615 2.27 -1.82 2.88
N PRO A 616 0.94 -1.81 3.01
CA PRO A 616 0.13 -2.96 2.66
C PRO A 616 0.12 -3.14 1.13
N SER A 617 -0.02 -4.38 0.65
CA SER A 617 0.10 -4.69 -0.77
C SER A 617 -1.00 -5.63 -1.27
N GLU A 618 -2.21 -5.52 -0.70
CA GLU A 618 -3.30 -6.47 -0.96
C GLU A 618 -3.66 -6.61 -2.44
N SER A 619 -3.75 -5.51 -3.17
CA SER A 619 -4.15 -5.53 -4.58
C SER A 619 -3.02 -5.95 -5.52
N SER A 620 -1.86 -5.32 -5.40
CA SER A 620 -0.80 -5.54 -6.38
C SER A 620 0.01 -6.81 -6.14
N SER A 621 0.05 -7.32 -4.90
CA SER A 621 0.69 -8.62 -4.62
C SER A 621 -0.03 -9.79 -5.30
N VAL A 622 -1.34 -9.67 -5.56
CA VAL A 622 -2.12 -10.67 -6.29
C VAL A 622 -1.57 -10.87 -7.71
N VAL A 623 -1.13 -9.81 -8.35
CA VAL A 623 -0.56 -9.85 -9.72
C VAL A 623 0.58 -10.85 -9.82
N SER A 624 1.49 -10.84 -8.84
CA SER A 624 2.67 -11.70 -8.82
C SER A 624 2.46 -12.99 -8.02
N ASN A 625 1.27 -13.22 -7.51
CA ASN A 625 0.97 -14.31 -6.57
C ASN A 625 1.92 -14.29 -5.36
N ALA A 626 2.29 -13.11 -4.89
CA ALA A 626 3.11 -12.94 -3.70
C ALA A 626 2.24 -12.91 -2.45
N THR A 627 2.81 -13.28 -1.31
CA THR A 627 2.13 -13.05 -0.04
C THR A 627 2.10 -11.55 0.25
N ASN A 628 1.03 -11.09 0.93
CA ASN A 628 0.79 -9.69 1.17
C ASN A 628 1.83 -9.09 2.11
N GLY A 629 2.68 -8.21 1.60
CA GLY A 629 3.65 -7.45 2.38
C GLY A 629 4.44 -8.31 3.35
N VAL A 630 4.32 -7.97 4.63
CA VAL A 630 5.01 -8.66 5.73
C VAL A 630 4.04 -9.49 6.59
N GLU A 631 2.79 -9.58 6.18
CA GLU A 631 1.75 -10.29 6.91
C GLU A 631 1.84 -11.81 6.69
N PRO A 632 1.56 -12.60 7.75
CA PRO A 632 1.30 -14.02 7.56
C PRO A 632 0.02 -14.20 6.74
N PRO A 633 -0.04 -15.18 5.81
CA PRO A 633 -1.30 -15.47 5.15
C PRO A 633 -2.34 -15.98 6.14
N ARG A 634 -3.59 -15.65 5.89
CA ARG A 634 -4.69 -16.06 6.78
C ARG A 634 -5.06 -17.53 6.61
N ASP A 635 -4.94 -18.03 5.36
CA ASP A 635 -5.15 -19.43 5.02
C ASP A 635 -4.26 -19.76 3.83
N TYR A 636 -4.13 -21.07 3.54
CA TYR A 636 -3.43 -21.54 2.34
C TYR A 636 -4.16 -21.16 1.06
N LEU A 637 -5.49 -21.19 1.09
CA LEU A 637 -6.37 -20.79 0.00
C LEU A 637 -7.26 -19.65 0.48
N SER A 638 -7.17 -18.51 -0.20
CA SER A 638 -8.05 -17.35 0.02
C SER A 638 -8.99 -17.20 -1.16
N VAL A 639 -10.26 -16.89 -0.90
CA VAL A 639 -11.25 -16.66 -1.95
C VAL A 639 -11.79 -15.25 -1.83
N LYS A 640 -11.68 -14.48 -2.92
CA LYS A 640 -12.23 -13.13 -3.00
C LYS A 640 -13.37 -13.14 -4.03
N LYS A 641 -14.53 -12.61 -3.66
CA LYS A 641 -15.64 -12.46 -4.60
C LYS A 641 -15.34 -11.31 -5.57
N SER A 642 -15.63 -11.51 -6.85
CA SER A 642 -15.56 -10.48 -7.86
C SER A 642 -16.78 -10.55 -8.76
N LYS A 643 -17.02 -9.49 -9.56
CA LYS A 643 -18.13 -9.46 -10.53
C LYS A 643 -18.04 -10.58 -11.57
N LYS A 644 -16.83 -11.10 -11.79
CA LYS A 644 -16.54 -12.15 -12.79
C LYS A 644 -16.33 -13.53 -12.18
N GLY A 645 -16.76 -13.73 -10.93
CA GLY A 645 -16.66 -14.98 -10.20
C GLY A 645 -15.63 -14.94 -9.07
N PRO A 646 -15.46 -16.06 -8.35
CA PRO A 646 -14.51 -16.11 -7.24
C PRO A 646 -13.08 -16.06 -7.72
N LEU A 647 -12.24 -15.26 -7.06
CA LEU A 647 -10.79 -15.22 -7.25
C LEU A 647 -10.14 -16.03 -6.14
N LYS A 648 -9.58 -17.18 -6.48
CA LYS A 648 -8.90 -18.08 -5.56
C LYS A 648 -7.41 -17.80 -5.60
N GLN A 649 -6.81 -17.54 -4.47
CA GLN A 649 -5.37 -17.33 -4.34
C GLN A 649 -4.79 -18.37 -3.39
N ILE A 650 -3.80 -19.11 -3.86
CA ILE A 650 -3.10 -20.13 -3.08
C ILE A 650 -1.71 -19.61 -2.78
N VAL A 651 -1.23 -19.81 -1.52
CA VAL A 651 0.11 -19.40 -1.14
C VAL A 651 1.16 -19.97 -2.11
N PRO A 652 2.19 -19.20 -2.46
CA PRO A 652 3.22 -19.65 -3.40
C PRO A 652 3.92 -20.93 -2.92
N ASP A 653 4.24 -21.81 -3.84
CA ASP A 653 4.92 -23.10 -3.55
C ASP A 653 4.19 -23.94 -2.49
N TYR A 654 2.87 -23.92 -2.50
CA TYR A 654 2.05 -24.57 -1.49
C TYR A 654 2.45 -26.03 -1.23
N ASN A 655 2.57 -26.85 -2.29
CA ASN A 655 2.86 -28.27 -2.13
C ASN A 655 4.19 -28.53 -1.43
N ARG A 656 5.19 -27.69 -1.69
CA ARG A 656 6.52 -27.81 -1.10
C ARG A 656 6.63 -27.15 0.27
N LEU A 657 5.90 -26.05 0.50
CA LEU A 657 6.12 -25.19 1.66
C LEU A 657 4.97 -25.19 2.66
N LYS A 658 3.91 -25.95 2.45
CA LYS A 658 2.72 -25.93 3.31
C LYS A 658 3.02 -26.12 4.79
N ASN A 659 3.99 -26.94 5.15
CA ASN A 659 4.35 -27.22 6.54
C ASN A 659 5.23 -26.12 7.16
N TYR A 660 5.72 -25.19 6.35
CA TYR A 660 6.63 -24.12 6.78
C TYR A 660 5.97 -22.75 6.83
N TYR A 661 4.79 -22.58 6.24
CA TYR A 661 4.06 -21.33 6.34
C TYR A 661 3.49 -21.14 7.74
N THR A 662 3.55 -19.90 8.23
CA THR A 662 2.78 -19.46 9.39
C THR A 662 1.42 -18.95 8.88
N LEU A 663 0.32 -19.51 9.40
CA LEU A 663 -1.00 -18.94 9.16
C LEU A 663 -1.35 -18.00 10.31
N LEU A 664 -1.91 -16.85 9.97
CA LEU A 664 -2.18 -15.77 10.94
C LEU A 664 -3.01 -16.26 12.14
N TRP A 665 -4.07 -17.03 11.86
CA TRP A 665 -5.00 -17.45 12.90
C TRP A 665 -4.52 -18.67 13.73
N ASP A 666 -3.41 -19.30 13.32
CA ASP A 666 -2.75 -20.34 14.09
C ASP A 666 -1.76 -19.76 15.13
N MET A 667 -1.43 -18.48 14.99
CA MET A 667 -0.55 -17.81 15.95
C MET A 667 -1.28 -17.60 17.29
N LYS A 668 -0.59 -17.86 18.38
CA LYS A 668 -1.17 -17.76 19.74
C LYS A 668 -1.28 -16.33 20.25
N GLY A 669 -0.58 -15.40 19.64
CA GLY A 669 -0.58 -13.98 19.98
C GLY A 669 0.25 -13.22 18.97
N ASN A 670 0.49 -11.93 19.24
CA ASN A 670 1.19 -11.04 18.34
C ASN A 670 2.71 -11.00 18.52
N GLU A 671 3.28 -11.69 19.51
CA GLU A 671 4.69 -11.54 19.87
C GLU A 671 5.65 -11.72 18.68
N GLY A 672 5.49 -12.81 17.93
CA GLY A 672 6.37 -13.07 16.78
C GLY A 672 6.28 -11.98 15.72
N TYR A 673 5.07 -11.56 15.39
CA TYR A 673 4.84 -10.50 14.45
C TYR A 673 5.35 -9.15 14.95
N ILE A 674 5.07 -8.81 16.21
CA ILE A 674 5.56 -7.57 16.83
C ILE A 674 7.08 -7.50 16.75
N ASN A 675 7.76 -8.60 17.04
CA ASN A 675 9.21 -8.66 17.00
C ASN A 675 9.76 -8.48 15.59
N ILE A 676 9.12 -9.08 14.60
CA ILE A 676 9.51 -8.91 13.18
C ILE A 676 9.39 -7.44 12.75
N ILE A 677 8.27 -6.80 13.05
CA ILE A 677 8.07 -5.39 12.70
C ILE A 677 9.08 -4.49 13.44
N ALA A 678 9.35 -4.76 14.71
CA ALA A 678 10.33 -4.01 15.50
C ALA A 678 11.74 -4.11 14.91
N VAL A 679 12.12 -5.32 14.50
CA VAL A 679 13.42 -5.57 13.84
C VAL A 679 13.51 -4.83 12.51
N MET A 680 12.43 -4.85 11.72
CA MET A 680 12.37 -4.08 10.47
C MET A 680 12.51 -2.57 10.73
N GLN A 681 11.81 -2.06 11.76
CA GLN A 681 11.81 -0.63 12.06
C GLN A 681 13.19 -0.11 12.44
N LYS A 682 14.08 -0.95 12.96
CA LYS A 682 15.48 -0.57 13.22
C LYS A 682 16.13 0.06 11.99
N TYR A 683 15.85 -0.47 10.81
CA TYR A 683 16.50 -0.06 9.56
C TYR A 683 15.65 0.86 8.69
N PHE A 684 14.32 0.80 8.80
CA PHE A 684 13.42 1.63 8.00
C PHE A 684 13.44 3.08 8.47
N ASP A 685 13.60 4.01 7.56
CA ASP A 685 13.62 5.45 7.89
C ASP A 685 12.22 6.09 7.99
N GLN A 686 11.21 5.49 7.39
CA GLN A 686 9.81 5.85 7.64
C GLN A 686 9.13 4.78 8.51
N ALA A 687 7.82 4.61 8.38
CA ALA A 687 7.07 3.70 9.24
C ALA A 687 6.69 2.39 8.54
N ILE A 688 6.04 1.53 9.27
CA ILE A 688 5.58 0.22 8.81
C ILE A 688 4.10 0.10 9.16
N SER A 689 3.27 -0.26 8.17
CA SER A 689 1.85 -0.53 8.36
C SER A 689 1.66 -1.87 9.06
N GLY A 690 1.99 -1.93 10.36
CA GLY A 690 1.88 -3.13 11.17
C GLY A 690 0.48 -3.27 11.77
N ASN A 691 -0.01 -4.50 11.80
CA ASN A 691 -1.34 -4.82 12.31
C ASN A 691 -1.25 -5.61 13.62
N TRP A 692 -2.30 -5.52 14.43
CA TRP A 692 -2.52 -6.46 15.52
C TRP A 692 -3.62 -7.41 15.09
N SER A 693 -3.47 -8.69 15.42
CA SER A 693 -4.44 -9.71 15.04
C SER A 693 -4.73 -10.62 16.20
N TYR A 694 -6.01 -10.88 16.44
CA TYR A 694 -6.46 -11.68 17.58
C TYR A 694 -7.40 -12.77 17.11
N ASN A 695 -7.15 -14.00 17.57
CA ASN A 695 -8.08 -15.11 17.42
C ASN A 695 -8.79 -15.32 18.77
N PRO A 696 -10.08 -14.97 18.88
CA PRO A 696 -10.83 -15.12 20.13
C PRO A 696 -10.83 -16.54 20.70
N GLU A 697 -10.68 -17.54 19.84
CA GLU A 697 -10.63 -18.95 20.27
C GLU A 697 -9.44 -19.25 21.19
N ASN A 698 -8.40 -18.39 21.19
CA ASN A 698 -7.24 -18.54 22.06
C ASN A 698 -7.49 -18.02 23.49
N TYR A 699 -8.66 -17.43 23.76
CA TYR A 699 -8.95 -16.74 25.00
C TYR A 699 -10.22 -17.32 25.66
N LYS A 700 -10.30 -17.20 26.98
CA LYS A 700 -11.42 -17.67 27.78
C LYS A 700 -12.73 -17.03 27.31
N ASP A 701 -13.78 -17.82 27.17
CA ASP A 701 -15.13 -17.39 26.78
C ASP A 701 -15.19 -16.78 25.37
N GLY A 702 -14.15 -16.98 24.55
CA GLY A 702 -14.10 -16.44 23.19
C GLY A 702 -14.01 -14.92 23.13
N GLU A 703 -13.50 -14.28 24.19
CA GLU A 703 -13.34 -12.83 24.25
C GLU A 703 -11.87 -12.46 24.49
N VAL A 704 -11.36 -11.54 23.67
CA VAL A 704 -10.00 -11.01 23.81
C VAL A 704 -10.00 -9.95 24.92
N PRO A 705 -9.28 -10.17 26.02
CA PRO A 705 -9.25 -9.18 27.10
C PRO A 705 -8.60 -7.87 26.67
N LEU A 706 -9.12 -6.74 27.14
CA LEU A 706 -8.49 -5.44 26.93
C LEU A 706 -7.07 -5.40 27.50
N SER A 707 -6.80 -6.16 28.57
CA SER A 707 -5.46 -6.26 29.15
C SER A 707 -4.42 -6.83 28.16
N VAL A 708 -4.83 -7.76 27.31
CA VAL A 708 -3.95 -8.31 26.25
C VAL A 708 -3.65 -7.24 25.21
N MET A 709 -4.65 -6.48 24.78
CA MET A 709 -4.48 -5.37 23.85
C MET A 709 -3.60 -4.27 24.44
N ALA A 710 -3.79 -3.95 25.73
CA ALA A 710 -2.96 -2.98 26.44
C ALA A 710 -1.50 -3.44 26.52
N GLN A 711 -1.27 -4.73 26.77
CA GLN A 711 0.07 -5.29 26.78
C GLN A 711 0.74 -5.18 25.42
N ASP A 712 0.01 -5.46 24.35
CA ASP A 712 0.53 -5.31 22.97
C ASP A 712 0.82 -3.85 22.65
N LEU A 713 -0.03 -2.93 23.10
CA LEU A 713 0.20 -1.48 22.94
C LEU A 713 1.51 -1.05 23.59
N LEU A 714 1.73 -1.46 24.85
CA LEU A 714 2.94 -1.11 25.59
C LEU A 714 4.18 -1.78 24.98
N THR A 715 4.06 -3.02 24.54
CA THR A 715 5.16 -3.77 23.92
C THR A 715 5.57 -3.15 22.59
N THR A 716 4.61 -2.80 21.73
CA THR A 716 4.90 -2.16 20.46
C THR A 716 5.56 -0.80 20.65
N TYR A 717 5.11 -0.01 21.62
CA TYR A 717 5.77 1.24 21.97
C TYR A 717 7.21 1.02 22.45
N LYS A 718 7.41 0.12 23.38
CA LYS A 718 8.72 -0.21 23.96
C LYS A 718 9.72 -0.61 22.87
N LEU A 719 9.28 -1.37 21.88
CA LEU A 719 10.12 -1.91 20.82
C LEU A 719 10.29 -0.96 19.62
N GLY A 720 9.72 0.24 19.69
CA GLY A 720 9.97 1.27 18.69
C GLY A 720 9.05 1.31 17.49
N TRP A 721 7.91 0.64 17.53
CA TRP A 721 6.91 0.81 16.48
C TRP A 721 6.54 2.29 16.35
N LYS A 722 6.59 2.82 15.14
CA LYS A 722 6.17 4.20 14.87
C LYS A 722 4.67 4.33 14.76
N THR A 723 4.02 3.35 14.12
CA THR A 723 2.57 3.34 13.89
C THR A 723 2.02 1.95 14.10
N ALA A 724 0.72 1.86 14.44
CA ALA A 724 -0.05 0.61 14.40
C ALA A 724 -1.30 0.86 13.55
N TYR A 725 -1.50 0.01 12.56
CA TYR A 725 -2.53 0.15 11.54
C TYR A 725 -3.81 -0.61 11.93
N TYR A 726 -4.22 -1.65 11.21
CA TYR A 726 -5.45 -2.38 11.51
C TYR A 726 -5.36 -3.22 12.79
N GLN A 727 -6.51 -3.41 13.43
CA GLN A 727 -6.70 -4.50 14.37
C GLN A 727 -7.69 -5.50 13.76
N ASN A 728 -7.22 -6.73 13.59
CA ASN A 728 -7.99 -7.82 12.99
C ASN A 728 -8.44 -8.80 14.07
N THR A 729 -9.68 -9.28 13.97
CA THR A 729 -10.19 -10.31 14.86
C THR A 729 -10.74 -11.46 14.02
N TYR A 730 -10.35 -12.68 14.34
CA TYR A 730 -10.83 -13.87 13.63
C TYR A 730 -12.32 -14.07 13.85
N ASP A 731 -13.05 -14.31 12.76
CA ASP A 731 -14.45 -14.69 12.77
C ASP A 731 -14.65 -15.86 11.79
N ALA A 732 -14.81 -17.06 12.32
CA ALA A 732 -14.96 -18.26 11.53
C ALA A 732 -16.13 -18.22 10.54
N LYS A 733 -17.20 -17.49 10.87
CA LYS A 733 -18.37 -17.34 9.98
C LYS A 733 -18.07 -16.46 8.78
N SER A 734 -17.40 -15.32 9.01
CA SER A 734 -17.02 -14.38 7.95
C SER A 734 -16.03 -15.01 6.98
N GLU A 735 -15.09 -15.81 7.47
CA GLU A 735 -14.03 -16.39 6.66
C GLU A 735 -14.48 -17.58 5.80
N VAL A 736 -15.59 -18.21 6.14
CA VAL A 736 -16.18 -19.29 5.34
C VAL A 736 -16.98 -18.73 4.16
N ASP A 737 -17.70 -17.62 4.38
CA ASP A 737 -18.69 -17.09 3.43
C ASP A 737 -18.25 -15.82 2.69
N GLU A 738 -17.22 -15.12 3.18
CA GLU A 738 -16.81 -13.81 2.70
C GLU A 738 -15.31 -13.74 2.43
N PRO A 739 -14.85 -12.81 1.57
CA PRO A 739 -13.45 -12.49 1.45
C PRO A 739 -12.87 -12.05 2.77
N VAL A 740 -11.59 -12.27 2.94
CA VAL A 740 -10.90 -11.89 4.18
C VAL A 740 -10.90 -10.37 4.35
N HIS A 741 -11.62 -9.89 5.36
CA HIS A 741 -11.66 -8.48 5.72
C HIS A 741 -11.11 -8.27 7.13
N PRO A 742 -10.56 -7.09 7.44
CA PRO A 742 -10.29 -6.73 8.82
C PRO A 742 -11.59 -6.78 9.61
N VAL A 743 -11.60 -7.49 10.72
CA VAL A 743 -12.80 -7.57 11.56
C VAL A 743 -12.97 -6.26 12.32
N GLY A 744 -14.18 -5.91 12.64
CA GLY A 744 -14.54 -4.61 13.20
C GLY A 744 -15.17 -3.67 12.19
N TRP A 745 -15.25 -4.09 10.96
CA TRP A 745 -15.84 -3.31 9.89
C TRP A 745 -17.35 -3.30 9.90
N HIS A 746 -17.96 -4.39 10.32
CA HIS A 746 -19.33 -4.66 9.98
C HIS A 746 -20.22 -5.00 11.13
N ASP A 747 -19.68 -5.10 12.31
CA ASP A 747 -20.45 -5.61 13.43
C ASP A 747 -21.64 -4.71 13.68
N GLY A 748 -22.82 -5.20 13.29
CA GLY A 748 -24.10 -4.61 13.60
C GLY A 748 -24.75 -3.71 12.54
N VAL A 749 -24.26 -3.66 11.31
CA VAL A 749 -24.90 -2.88 10.22
C VAL A 749 -25.20 -3.78 9.03
N GLU A 750 -26.49 -4.04 8.80
CA GLU A 750 -26.96 -4.91 7.71
C GLU A 750 -26.58 -4.41 6.30
N GLU A 751 -26.20 -3.15 6.14
CA GLU A 751 -25.90 -2.52 4.85
C GLU A 751 -24.40 -2.41 4.52
N THR A 752 -23.53 -2.85 5.41
CA THR A 752 -22.11 -2.56 5.35
C THR A 752 -21.25 -3.41 4.40
N PRO A 753 -21.65 -4.61 3.92
CA PRO A 753 -20.76 -5.37 3.01
C PRO A 753 -20.40 -4.64 1.72
N LYS A 754 -21.27 -3.73 1.26
CA LYS A 754 -20.98 -2.90 0.08
C LYS A 754 -20.03 -1.76 0.39
N GLU A 755 -20.16 -1.17 1.57
CA GLU A 755 -19.32 -0.05 2.00
C GLU A 755 -17.89 -0.51 2.32
N THR A 756 -17.76 -1.70 2.89
CA THR A 756 -16.45 -2.27 3.20
C THR A 756 -15.65 -2.65 1.96
N LYS A 757 -16.31 -3.12 0.91
CA LYS A 757 -15.65 -3.36 -0.38
C LYS A 757 -15.16 -2.06 -1.02
N GLU A 758 -15.97 -1.00 -0.89
CA GLU A 758 -15.58 0.33 -1.35
C GLU A 758 -14.38 0.87 -0.58
N ASP A 759 -14.35 0.65 0.72
CA ASP A 759 -13.23 1.09 1.58
C ASP A 759 -11.94 0.31 1.29
N GLU A 760 -12.01 -1.00 1.02
CA GLU A 760 -10.85 -1.78 0.58
C GLU A 760 -10.31 -1.31 -0.77
N GLU A 761 -11.19 -1.10 -1.71
CA GLU A 761 -10.81 -0.64 -3.03
C GLU A 761 -10.24 0.78 -2.99
N ASN A 762 -10.69 1.62 -2.05
CA ASN A 762 -10.16 2.95 -1.85
C ASN A 762 -8.77 2.96 -1.20
N CYS A 763 -8.40 1.90 -0.51
CA CYS A 763 -7.04 1.72 0.00
C CYS A 763 -6.04 1.31 -1.07
N GLU A 764 -6.49 0.95 -2.28
CA GLU A 764 -5.60 0.58 -3.39
C GLU A 764 -4.58 1.66 -3.72
N ALA A 765 -4.92 2.91 -3.52
CA ALA A 765 -4.02 4.02 -3.78
C ALA A 765 -2.77 3.99 -2.87
N CYS A 766 -2.91 3.45 -1.66
CA CYS A 766 -1.81 3.34 -0.69
C CYS A 766 -1.18 1.95 -0.65
N THR A 767 -1.68 0.99 -1.44
CA THR A 767 -1.13 -0.36 -1.50
C THR A 767 -0.29 -0.55 -2.75
N ILE A 768 0.68 -1.44 -2.65
CA ILE A 768 1.49 -1.85 -3.81
C ILE A 768 0.92 -3.11 -4.42
#